data_166af0f6abadfc70834a89d3e2ccfbb6
#
_entry.id   166af0f6abadfc70834a89d3e2ccfbb6
#
_cell.length_a   1.000
_cell.length_b   1.000
_cell.length_c   1.000
_cell.angle_alpha   90.00
_cell.angle_beta   90.00
_cell.angle_gamma   90.00
#
_symmetry.space_group_name_H-M   'P 1'
#
loop_
_entity.id
_entity.type
_entity.pdbx_description
1 polymer ?
#
loop_
_entity_poly.entity_id
_entity_poly.type
_entity_poly.pdbx_seq_one_letter_code
_entity_poly.pdbx_strand_id
1 'polypeptide(L)'
;MVIVLEKNIRDDDKQRIRTFLEKNSLRVNEIAGDEETIFGAVGRVGIDPREVEILPGVSRVIPISKPYKMASREFKRDNTVVNVRGVKIGGNRVTVIAGPCAVESLDQMMESAARVAESGAVMLRGGAYKPRTSPYAFQGMAEEGIKILRQAGDAYGLPVVTEIVSAEHIPVMIDYVDVYQIGARNMQNFELLKKVGALGRPVILKRGISATIEEWLMAAEYLLASGTEDVILCERGIRTYEKATRNTLDLSAIPVLRSLTHLPIIVDPSHAVGIRDKVPPMALAAIAAGADGLIVEVHPCPDCALSDGAQSLYPVQFEKMMRDIEVLAPVVGRAVSRRAVTRPAFPAKSHAAAADGSALAHPVSGAVGPVVCAYAGGRGAYAEQAIRRYFDEEATALPAPNFREVINTVLDGRASFGMLPIENSLAGSVYENYDNLARYEDIEIVGVVTLRIEHSLLAVKGATVETIESVYSHPQGLAQCADFLSRHPAWKHIETDSTSAAAELVAASGDITKAAIASENAAPVYRLDSLKSGIETNPRNYTRFVIIARAGEIVCESPNHATVIFTTANEPGSLHSALGLLSKHGLNLTKLESRPIQGEPWRYRFYANIALPEGVSSSVVAAERIRAALAEMEKISRDAGIVQGVRVLGLYNSKEIQ
;
A
#
# COMPACT_ATOMS: atom_id res chain seq x y z
N MET A 1 40.36 -12.85 -15.86
CA MET A 1 40.25 -14.33 -15.83
C MET A 1 39.79 -14.80 -14.47
N VAL A 2 39.11 -15.92 -14.38
CA VAL A 2 38.74 -16.57 -13.12
C VAL A 2 39.67 -17.79 -12.96
N ILE A 3 40.31 -17.88 -11.81
CA ILE A 3 41.24 -18.95 -11.48
C ILE A 3 40.59 -19.75 -10.36
N VAL A 4 40.20 -20.99 -10.64
CA VAL A 4 39.65 -21.91 -9.64
C VAL A 4 40.83 -22.62 -8.98
N LEU A 5 40.88 -22.56 -7.67
CA LEU A 5 41.93 -23.18 -6.88
C LEU A 5 41.53 -24.59 -6.45
N GLU A 6 42.50 -25.44 -6.19
CA GLU A 6 42.29 -26.79 -5.64
C GLU A 6 41.66 -26.72 -4.23
N LYS A 7 40.79 -27.67 -3.89
CA LYS A 7 40.00 -27.69 -2.66
C LYS A 7 40.83 -27.61 -1.35
N ASN A 8 42.07 -28.09 -1.39
CA ASN A 8 43.00 -28.12 -0.24
C ASN A 8 44.31 -27.38 -0.53
N ILE A 9 44.24 -26.29 -1.29
CA ILE A 9 45.42 -25.48 -1.63
C ILE A 9 46.08 -24.93 -0.37
N ARG A 10 47.41 -25.00 -0.32
CA ARG A 10 48.22 -24.44 0.77
C ARG A 10 48.28 -22.92 0.65
N ASP A 11 48.34 -22.24 1.79
CA ASP A 11 48.43 -20.77 1.82
C ASP A 11 49.66 -20.23 1.09
N ASP A 12 50.78 -20.95 1.12
CA ASP A 12 51.98 -20.59 0.36
C ASP A 12 51.77 -20.60 -1.14
N ASP A 13 51.00 -21.57 -1.65
CA ASP A 13 50.69 -21.67 -3.08
C ASP A 13 49.67 -20.59 -3.49
N LYS A 14 48.69 -20.29 -2.64
CA LYS A 14 47.77 -19.13 -2.82
C LYS A 14 48.57 -17.83 -2.94
N GLN A 15 49.51 -17.61 -2.05
CA GLN A 15 50.35 -16.39 -2.06
C GLN A 15 51.24 -16.30 -3.29
N ARG A 16 51.78 -17.44 -3.76
CA ARG A 16 52.54 -17.48 -5.02
C ARG A 16 51.70 -17.10 -6.22
N ILE A 17 50.52 -17.66 -6.33
CA ILE A 17 49.59 -17.34 -7.42
C ILE A 17 49.23 -15.85 -7.36
N ARG A 18 48.89 -15.33 -6.20
CA ARG A 18 48.57 -13.91 -6.00
C ARG A 18 49.74 -13.01 -6.43
N THR A 19 50.93 -13.30 -5.95
CA THR A 19 52.14 -12.53 -6.30
C THR A 19 52.46 -12.57 -7.79
N PHE A 20 52.25 -13.74 -8.44
CA PHE A 20 52.44 -13.90 -9.89
C PHE A 20 51.47 -13.00 -10.67
N LEU A 21 50.20 -12.98 -10.28
CA LEU A 21 49.15 -12.18 -10.93
C LEU A 21 49.39 -10.67 -10.72
N GLU A 22 49.74 -10.24 -9.51
CA GLU A 22 50.03 -8.85 -9.17
C GLU A 22 51.27 -8.31 -9.90
N LYS A 23 52.35 -9.12 -10.05
CA LYS A 23 53.52 -8.78 -10.87
C LYS A 23 53.14 -8.53 -12.34
N ASN A 24 52.11 -9.16 -12.82
CA ASN A 24 51.58 -8.98 -14.17
C ASN A 24 50.44 -7.92 -14.24
N SER A 25 50.42 -6.99 -13.27
CA SER A 25 49.45 -5.87 -13.22
C SER A 25 48.00 -6.29 -13.13
N LEU A 26 47.71 -7.46 -12.55
CA LEU A 26 46.37 -7.94 -12.29
C LEU A 26 46.04 -7.78 -10.81
N ARG A 27 44.95 -7.15 -10.51
CA ARG A 27 44.37 -7.11 -9.15
C ARG A 27 43.67 -8.43 -8.85
N VAL A 28 43.93 -9.04 -7.69
CA VAL A 28 43.40 -10.34 -7.29
C VAL A 28 42.37 -10.16 -6.19
N ASN A 29 41.15 -10.57 -6.45
CA ASN A 29 40.07 -10.69 -5.46
C ASN A 29 39.85 -12.18 -5.15
N GLU A 30 39.95 -12.56 -3.87
CA GLU A 30 39.73 -13.93 -3.41
C GLU A 30 38.25 -14.08 -2.97
N ILE A 31 37.63 -15.15 -3.43
CA ILE A 31 36.29 -15.56 -3.01
C ILE A 31 36.42 -16.98 -2.47
N ALA A 32 36.20 -17.14 -1.16
CA ALA A 32 36.11 -18.46 -0.53
C ALA A 32 34.65 -18.92 -0.57
N GLY A 33 34.37 -20.00 -1.29
CA GLY A 33 33.10 -20.73 -1.26
C GLY A 33 33.22 -21.99 -0.43
N ASP A 34 32.08 -22.60 -0.09
CA ASP A 34 32.04 -23.83 0.72
C ASP A 34 32.69 -25.03 0.00
N GLU A 35 32.73 -25.03 -1.33
CA GLU A 35 33.29 -26.13 -2.14
C GLU A 35 34.58 -25.77 -2.88
N GLU A 36 34.78 -24.54 -3.34
CA GLU A 36 35.92 -24.09 -4.15
C GLU A 36 36.35 -22.68 -3.73
N THR A 37 37.63 -22.41 -3.68
CA THR A 37 38.19 -21.05 -3.57
C THR A 37 38.56 -20.53 -4.96
N ILE A 38 38.19 -19.28 -5.24
CA ILE A 38 38.36 -18.68 -6.56
C ILE A 38 39.18 -17.39 -6.46
N PHE A 39 40.13 -17.19 -7.36
CA PHE A 39 40.77 -15.89 -7.58
C PHE A 39 40.19 -15.22 -8.83
N GLY A 40 39.60 -14.03 -8.62
CA GLY A 40 39.22 -13.14 -9.70
C GLY A 40 40.37 -12.21 -10.07
N ALA A 41 41.05 -12.47 -11.19
CA ALA A 41 42.12 -11.62 -11.68
C ALA A 41 41.58 -10.53 -12.62
N VAL A 42 41.59 -9.27 -12.17
CA VAL A 42 41.06 -8.09 -12.87
C VAL A 42 42.19 -7.20 -13.35
N GLY A 43 42.16 -6.80 -14.61
CA GLY A 43 43.18 -5.95 -15.25
C GLY A 43 43.30 -6.27 -16.74
N ARG A 44 44.25 -5.60 -17.42
CA ARG A 44 44.62 -5.98 -18.80
C ARG A 44 45.35 -7.31 -18.75
N VAL A 45 44.70 -8.35 -19.26
CA VAL A 45 45.30 -9.70 -19.32
C VAL A 45 46.36 -9.71 -20.44
N GLY A 46 47.62 -9.52 -20.06
CA GLY A 46 48.78 -9.68 -20.96
C GLY A 46 49.45 -11.05 -20.81
N ILE A 47 48.89 -11.97 -19.99
CA ILE A 47 49.44 -13.30 -19.71
C ILE A 47 48.62 -14.35 -20.47
N ASP A 48 49.26 -15.36 -21.00
CA ASP A 48 48.59 -16.55 -21.51
C ASP A 48 47.91 -17.27 -20.33
N PRO A 49 46.57 -17.55 -20.38
CA PRO A 49 45.89 -18.31 -19.34
C PRO A 49 46.60 -19.63 -18.96
N ARG A 50 47.30 -20.26 -19.91
CA ARG A 50 48.07 -21.49 -19.69
C ARG A 50 49.23 -21.29 -18.71
N GLU A 51 49.85 -20.12 -18.67
CA GLU A 51 50.91 -19.82 -17.70
C GLU A 51 50.41 -19.79 -16.26
N VAL A 52 49.16 -19.43 -16.07
CA VAL A 52 48.49 -19.45 -14.77
C VAL A 52 48.02 -20.86 -14.41
N GLU A 53 47.56 -21.62 -15.42
CA GLU A 53 47.02 -22.96 -15.23
C GLU A 53 48.04 -23.98 -14.75
N ILE A 54 49.33 -23.77 -15.09
CA ILE A 54 50.44 -24.63 -14.64
C ILE A 54 50.96 -24.30 -13.23
N LEU A 55 50.46 -23.23 -12.58
CA LEU A 55 50.88 -22.91 -11.22
C LEU A 55 50.36 -23.93 -10.20
N PRO A 56 51.16 -24.36 -9.23
CA PRO A 56 50.74 -25.32 -8.21
C PRO A 56 49.53 -24.79 -7.44
N GLY A 57 48.50 -25.63 -7.30
CA GLY A 57 47.27 -25.28 -6.60
C GLY A 57 46.18 -24.63 -7.47
N VAL A 58 46.43 -24.45 -8.78
CA VAL A 58 45.37 -24.03 -9.74
C VAL A 58 44.71 -25.28 -10.30
N SER A 59 43.40 -25.38 -10.12
CA SER A 59 42.57 -26.46 -10.68
C SER A 59 42.24 -26.20 -12.16
N ARG A 60 41.88 -24.97 -12.50
CA ARG A 60 41.59 -24.53 -13.88
C ARG A 60 41.57 -23.02 -14.00
N VAL A 61 41.78 -22.50 -15.19
CA VAL A 61 41.66 -21.09 -15.54
C VAL A 61 40.54 -20.92 -16.55
N ILE A 62 39.60 -20.06 -16.24
CA ILE A 62 38.48 -19.72 -17.12
C ILE A 62 38.76 -18.34 -17.74
N PRO A 63 39.07 -18.27 -19.03
CA PRO A 63 39.19 -16.99 -19.72
C PRO A 63 37.83 -16.34 -19.80
N ILE A 64 37.68 -15.09 -19.30
CA ILE A 64 36.43 -14.34 -19.38
C ILE A 64 36.42 -13.63 -20.73
N SER A 65 35.52 -14.04 -21.60
CA SER A 65 35.25 -13.42 -22.89
C SER A 65 34.40 -12.16 -22.80
N LYS A 66 33.70 -11.96 -21.66
CA LYS A 66 32.80 -10.82 -21.44
C LYS A 66 33.56 -9.60 -20.92
N PRO A 67 33.16 -8.37 -21.29
CA PRO A 67 33.83 -7.14 -20.86
C PRO A 67 33.67 -6.85 -19.34
N TYR A 68 32.63 -7.40 -18.68
CA TYR A 68 32.44 -7.37 -17.22
C TYR A 68 32.87 -8.72 -16.62
N LYS A 69 33.52 -8.68 -15.47
CA LYS A 69 34.14 -9.84 -14.81
C LYS A 69 33.52 -10.12 -13.46
N MET A 70 33.66 -9.17 -12.51
CA MET A 70 33.16 -9.31 -11.14
C MET A 70 31.62 -9.39 -11.10
N ALA A 71 30.92 -8.73 -12.00
CA ALA A 71 29.47 -8.81 -12.15
C ALA A 71 29.00 -10.13 -12.81
N SER A 72 29.92 -10.92 -13.40
CA SER A 72 29.56 -12.12 -14.17
C SER A 72 29.20 -13.32 -13.28
N ARG A 73 28.23 -14.13 -13.73
CA ARG A 73 27.94 -15.45 -13.14
C ARG A 73 29.14 -16.41 -13.18
N GLU A 74 30.08 -16.21 -14.10
CA GLU A 74 31.33 -16.98 -14.18
C GLU A 74 32.26 -16.68 -13.00
N PHE A 75 32.22 -15.44 -12.46
CA PHE A 75 33.00 -15.04 -11.31
C PHE A 75 32.44 -15.61 -10.00
N LYS A 76 31.11 -15.62 -9.86
CA LYS A 76 30.43 -16.14 -8.67
C LYS A 76 29.21 -16.96 -9.10
N ARG A 77 29.20 -18.25 -8.81
CA ARG A 77 28.10 -19.15 -9.17
C ARG A 77 26.86 -18.94 -8.33
N ASP A 78 27.04 -18.72 -7.02
CA ASP A 78 25.94 -18.49 -6.09
C ASP A 78 25.39 -17.08 -6.20
N ASN A 79 24.09 -16.94 -5.94
CA ASN A 79 23.45 -15.64 -5.93
C ASN A 79 23.99 -14.79 -4.77
N THR A 80 24.35 -13.56 -5.06
CA THR A 80 24.67 -12.58 -4.02
C THR A 80 23.41 -12.21 -3.25
N VAL A 81 23.56 -12.17 -1.93
CA VAL A 81 22.54 -11.67 -1.01
C VAL A 81 23.09 -10.47 -0.28
N VAL A 82 22.55 -9.30 -0.56
CA VAL A 82 22.93 -8.04 0.09
C VAL A 82 22.22 -7.91 1.41
N ASN A 83 22.95 -7.65 2.49
CA ASN A 83 22.39 -7.48 3.83
C ASN A 83 22.46 -6.01 4.28
N VAL A 84 21.28 -5.39 4.47
CA VAL A 84 21.16 -4.00 4.90
C VAL A 84 20.48 -3.96 6.28
N ARG A 85 21.26 -3.78 7.35
CA ARG A 85 20.73 -3.75 8.73
C ARG A 85 19.78 -4.92 9.05
N GLY A 86 20.12 -6.12 8.58
CA GLY A 86 19.35 -7.35 8.78
C GLY A 86 18.29 -7.63 7.70
N VAL A 87 18.02 -6.70 6.79
CA VAL A 87 17.17 -6.94 5.61
C VAL A 87 18.01 -7.56 4.50
N LYS A 88 17.60 -8.73 4.01
CA LYS A 88 18.30 -9.46 2.94
C LYS A 88 17.63 -9.20 1.60
N ILE A 89 18.38 -8.72 0.61
CA ILE A 89 17.94 -8.52 -0.77
C ILE A 89 18.62 -9.58 -1.64
N GLY A 90 17.83 -10.40 -2.33
CA GLY A 90 18.30 -11.61 -3.02
C GLY A 90 17.94 -12.90 -2.29
N GLY A 91 18.35 -14.05 -2.82
CA GLY A 91 18.01 -15.37 -2.31
C GLY A 91 16.59 -15.78 -2.66
N ASN A 92 15.86 -16.37 -1.70
CA ASN A 92 14.50 -16.89 -1.91
C ASN A 92 13.39 -15.94 -1.41
N ARG A 93 13.73 -14.71 -1.04
CA ARG A 93 12.76 -13.73 -0.52
C ARG A 93 12.56 -12.57 -1.46
N VAL A 94 11.32 -12.08 -1.51
CA VAL A 94 10.94 -10.83 -2.18
C VAL A 94 11.04 -9.70 -1.17
N THR A 95 11.85 -8.68 -1.48
CA THR A 95 12.08 -7.51 -0.63
C THR A 95 11.40 -6.30 -1.24
N VAL A 96 10.54 -5.62 -0.48
CA VAL A 96 9.84 -4.42 -0.96
C VAL A 96 10.36 -3.17 -0.25
N ILE A 97 10.84 -2.22 -1.05
CA ILE A 97 11.30 -0.90 -0.66
C ILE A 97 10.20 0.08 -1.07
N ALA A 98 9.67 0.87 -0.13
CA ALA A 98 8.59 1.78 -0.44
C ALA A 98 8.74 3.13 0.26
N GLY A 99 8.09 4.16 -0.26
CA GLY A 99 8.09 5.52 0.27
C GLY A 99 7.91 6.56 -0.82
N PRO A 100 7.85 7.86 -0.50
CA PRO A 100 7.53 8.91 -1.46
C PRO A 100 8.65 9.15 -2.48
N CYS A 101 8.30 9.75 -3.60
CA CYS A 101 9.29 10.19 -4.59
C CYS A 101 10.30 11.15 -3.98
N ALA A 102 9.83 12.15 -3.25
CA ALA A 102 10.62 13.18 -2.59
C ALA A 102 10.35 13.23 -1.09
N VAL A 103 11.35 13.66 -0.32
CA VAL A 103 11.16 14.14 1.05
C VAL A 103 10.65 15.57 0.96
N GLU A 104 9.47 15.85 1.51
CA GLU A 104 8.78 17.13 1.41
C GLU A 104 8.60 17.82 2.77
N SER A 105 8.42 17.04 3.82
CA SER A 105 8.36 17.50 5.22
C SER A 105 8.57 16.33 6.19
N LEU A 106 8.79 16.63 7.46
CA LEU A 106 8.88 15.60 8.51
C LEU A 106 7.55 14.85 8.66
N ASP A 107 6.42 15.55 8.70
CA ASP A 107 5.11 14.94 8.87
C ASP A 107 4.78 14.01 7.70
N GLN A 108 5.02 14.43 6.46
CA GLN A 108 4.84 13.60 5.26
C GLN A 108 5.71 12.33 5.32
N MET A 109 6.97 12.44 5.76
CA MET A 109 7.87 11.28 5.84
C MET A 109 7.50 10.34 6.97
N MET A 110 7.10 10.86 8.13
CA MET A 110 6.65 10.05 9.27
C MET A 110 5.39 9.27 8.93
N GLU A 111 4.41 9.92 8.30
CA GLU A 111 3.19 9.25 7.84
C GLU A 111 3.49 8.22 6.76
N SER A 112 4.34 8.56 5.78
CA SER A 112 4.77 7.61 4.74
C SER A 112 5.42 6.37 5.35
N ALA A 113 6.38 6.56 6.28
CA ALA A 113 7.09 5.47 6.94
C ALA A 113 6.14 4.56 7.74
N ALA A 114 5.18 5.14 8.46
CA ALA A 114 4.16 4.40 9.18
C ALA A 114 3.36 3.50 8.24
N ARG A 115 2.79 4.09 7.19
CA ARG A 115 1.90 3.38 6.25
C ARG A 115 2.61 2.28 5.47
N VAL A 116 3.85 2.54 4.99
CA VAL A 116 4.58 1.51 4.23
C VAL A 116 5.07 0.38 5.13
N ALA A 117 5.48 0.67 6.37
CA ALA A 117 5.88 -0.33 7.34
C ALA A 117 4.71 -1.25 7.73
N GLU A 118 3.54 -0.67 8.04
CA GLU A 118 2.31 -1.41 8.36
C GLU A 118 1.87 -2.31 7.21
N SER A 119 2.05 -1.85 5.97
CA SER A 119 1.72 -2.63 4.77
C SER A 119 2.78 -3.69 4.42
N GLY A 120 3.90 -3.77 5.14
CA GLY A 120 4.91 -4.82 4.99
C GLY A 120 6.13 -4.44 4.15
N ALA A 121 6.35 -3.17 3.83
CA ALA A 121 7.65 -2.73 3.32
C ALA A 121 8.73 -2.91 4.41
N VAL A 122 9.91 -3.31 4.01
CA VAL A 122 11.02 -3.57 4.94
C VAL A 122 12.15 -2.54 4.85
N MET A 123 12.06 -1.61 3.93
CA MET A 123 12.97 -0.48 3.75
C MET A 123 12.18 0.76 3.29
N LEU A 124 12.62 1.94 3.72
CA LEU A 124 12.04 3.24 3.37
C LEU A 124 12.86 3.92 2.28
N ARG A 125 12.20 4.40 1.24
CA ARG A 125 12.83 5.28 0.25
C ARG A 125 12.32 6.70 0.33
N GLY A 126 13.17 7.66 -0.06
CA GLY A 126 12.78 9.07 -0.21
C GLY A 126 13.91 9.85 -0.89
N GLY A 127 13.60 10.67 -1.89
CA GLY A 127 14.60 11.50 -2.59
C GLY A 127 14.81 12.83 -1.87
N ALA A 128 15.97 13.06 -1.28
CA ALA A 128 16.34 14.33 -0.64
C ALA A 128 16.87 15.35 -1.67
N TYR A 129 17.57 14.88 -2.70
CA TYR A 129 18.04 15.65 -3.85
C TYR A 129 17.30 15.20 -5.09
N LYS A 130 16.83 16.14 -5.91
CA LYS A 130 16.02 15.84 -7.10
C LYS A 130 16.66 16.41 -8.35
N PRO A 131 17.22 15.55 -9.26
CA PRO A 131 17.72 16.01 -10.55
C PRO A 131 16.53 16.37 -11.47
N ARG A 132 16.28 17.65 -11.67
CA ARG A 132 15.16 18.15 -12.47
C ARG A 132 15.63 18.70 -13.81
N THR A 133 14.79 18.54 -14.84
CA THR A 133 15.00 19.19 -16.14
C THR A 133 14.60 20.67 -16.12
N SER A 134 13.69 21.06 -15.23
CA SER A 134 13.29 22.45 -15.03
C SER A 134 13.90 23.00 -13.73
N PRO A 135 14.55 24.18 -13.77
CA PRO A 135 15.08 24.81 -12.56
C PRO A 135 14.00 25.33 -11.62
N TYR A 136 12.75 25.45 -12.10
CA TYR A 136 11.60 25.91 -11.31
C TYR A 136 10.87 24.78 -10.58
N ALA A 137 11.19 23.51 -10.90
CA ALA A 137 10.60 22.38 -10.21
C ALA A 137 11.23 22.22 -8.80
N PHE A 138 10.51 21.54 -7.88
CA PHE A 138 11.00 21.24 -6.55
C PHE A 138 12.32 20.46 -6.61
N GLN A 139 13.40 21.03 -6.03
CA GLN A 139 14.77 20.49 -6.10
C GLN A 139 15.08 19.50 -4.97
N GLY A 140 14.15 19.27 -4.05
CA GLY A 140 14.36 18.49 -2.84
C GLY A 140 14.76 19.36 -1.65
N MET A 141 14.79 18.75 -0.46
CA MET A 141 15.15 19.42 0.80
C MET A 141 16.65 19.30 1.13
N ALA A 142 17.45 18.79 0.21
CA ALA A 142 18.90 18.64 0.36
C ALA A 142 19.29 17.93 1.68
N GLU A 143 20.25 18.47 2.44
CA GLU A 143 20.74 17.90 3.69
C GLU A 143 19.63 17.69 4.74
N GLU A 144 18.71 18.65 4.88
CA GLU A 144 17.58 18.53 5.80
C GLU A 144 16.69 17.34 5.44
N GLY A 145 16.46 17.12 4.14
CA GLY A 145 15.70 15.97 3.66
C GLY A 145 16.36 14.63 4.00
N ILE A 146 17.69 14.55 4.03
CA ILE A 146 18.41 13.34 4.45
C ILE A 146 18.18 13.06 5.95
N LYS A 147 18.26 14.09 6.79
CA LYS A 147 18.03 13.98 8.24
C LYS A 147 16.59 13.55 8.55
N ILE A 148 15.61 14.15 7.86
CA ILE A 148 14.20 13.78 7.97
C ILE A 148 13.98 12.32 7.56
N LEU A 149 14.54 11.89 6.43
CA LEU A 149 14.44 10.50 5.96
C LEU A 149 15.01 9.53 7.00
N ARG A 150 16.19 9.84 7.58
CA ARG A 150 16.80 9.01 8.62
C ARG A 150 15.92 8.95 9.87
N GLN A 151 15.41 10.08 10.34
CA GLN A 151 14.54 10.17 11.51
C GLN A 151 13.28 9.31 11.32
N ALA A 152 12.62 9.38 10.16
CA ALA A 152 11.47 8.56 9.84
C ALA A 152 11.84 7.06 9.75
N GLY A 153 12.99 6.73 9.14
CA GLY A 153 13.48 5.36 9.07
C GLY A 153 13.75 4.76 10.44
N ASP A 154 14.40 5.50 11.35
CA ASP A 154 14.70 5.05 12.70
C ASP A 154 13.44 4.88 13.55
N ALA A 155 12.46 5.79 13.42
CA ALA A 155 11.20 5.71 14.14
C ALA A 155 10.43 4.40 13.87
N TYR A 156 10.48 3.88 12.64
CA TYR A 156 9.80 2.64 12.25
C TYR A 156 10.75 1.46 12.04
N GLY A 157 12.03 1.61 12.38
CA GLY A 157 13.04 0.57 12.25
C GLY A 157 13.36 0.19 10.80
N LEU A 158 13.14 1.08 9.83
CA LEU A 158 13.36 0.84 8.41
C LEU A 158 14.73 1.34 7.97
N PRO A 159 15.58 0.51 7.34
CA PRO A 159 16.75 1.00 6.62
C PRO A 159 16.33 1.99 5.53
N VAL A 160 17.14 3.02 5.27
CA VAL A 160 16.80 4.09 4.35
C VAL A 160 17.57 4.03 3.04
N VAL A 161 16.87 4.33 1.95
CA VAL A 161 17.38 4.39 0.59
C VAL A 161 17.13 5.79 0.03
N THR A 162 18.16 6.43 -0.50
CA THR A 162 18.03 7.72 -1.20
C THR A 162 18.96 7.81 -2.39
N GLU A 163 18.56 8.63 -3.38
CA GLU A 163 19.36 8.86 -4.58
C GLU A 163 20.54 9.80 -4.29
N ILE A 164 21.73 9.41 -4.72
CA ILE A 164 22.91 10.28 -4.77
C ILE A 164 23.08 10.83 -6.19
N VAL A 165 23.08 12.15 -6.33
CA VAL A 165 23.17 12.83 -7.64
C VAL A 165 24.56 13.39 -7.94
N SER A 166 25.34 13.70 -6.91
CA SER A 166 26.74 14.17 -7.01
C SER A 166 27.59 13.56 -5.90
N ALA A 167 28.87 13.35 -6.19
CA ALA A 167 29.84 12.89 -5.20
C ALA A 167 30.08 13.90 -4.06
N GLU A 168 29.76 15.17 -4.26
CA GLU A 168 29.82 16.23 -3.24
C GLU A 168 28.84 15.98 -2.08
N HIS A 169 27.78 15.20 -2.31
CA HIS A 169 26.80 14.86 -1.28
C HIS A 169 27.26 13.72 -0.35
N ILE A 170 28.33 13.00 -0.70
CA ILE A 170 28.84 11.86 0.10
C ILE A 170 29.08 12.24 1.57
N PRO A 171 29.78 13.36 1.90
CA PRO A 171 30.08 13.70 3.29
C PRO A 171 28.82 13.90 4.16
N VAL A 172 27.75 14.42 3.55
CA VAL A 172 26.48 14.63 4.27
C VAL A 172 25.67 13.33 4.38
N MET A 173 25.77 12.44 3.37
CA MET A 173 24.94 11.23 3.31
C MET A 173 25.51 10.06 4.12
N ILE A 174 26.81 10.02 4.37
CA ILE A 174 27.51 8.83 4.88
C ILE A 174 27.01 8.36 6.25
N ASP A 175 26.59 9.29 7.10
CA ASP A 175 26.12 9.00 8.47
C ASP A 175 24.62 8.66 8.53
N TYR A 176 23.87 8.97 7.47
CA TYR A 176 22.41 8.89 7.48
C TYR A 176 21.84 7.83 6.54
N VAL A 177 22.57 7.39 5.50
CA VAL A 177 22.05 6.57 4.42
C VAL A 177 22.56 5.14 4.52
N ASP A 178 21.67 4.17 4.46
CA ASP A 178 22.02 2.75 4.50
C ASP A 178 22.29 2.20 3.10
N VAL A 179 21.57 2.68 2.07
CA VAL A 179 21.74 2.26 0.67
C VAL A 179 21.74 3.47 -0.26
N TYR A 180 22.77 3.59 -1.05
CA TYR A 180 22.88 4.61 -2.08
C TYR A 180 22.16 4.17 -3.35
N GLN A 181 21.27 4.99 -3.88
CA GLN A 181 20.66 4.75 -5.18
C GLN A 181 21.37 5.59 -6.24
N ILE A 182 21.90 4.94 -7.27
CA ILE A 182 22.35 5.60 -8.50
C ILE A 182 21.17 5.65 -9.47
N GLY A 183 20.71 6.86 -9.76
CA GLY A 183 19.60 7.09 -10.69
C GLY A 183 19.97 6.73 -12.13
N ALA A 184 18.96 6.46 -12.97
CA ALA A 184 19.15 6.06 -14.37
C ALA A 184 19.97 7.06 -15.20
N ARG A 185 19.88 8.37 -14.89
CA ARG A 185 20.66 9.43 -15.55
C ARG A 185 22.15 9.37 -15.22
N ASN A 186 22.50 8.80 -14.05
CA ASN A 186 23.88 8.68 -13.56
C ASN A 186 24.47 7.27 -13.73
N MET A 187 23.78 6.35 -14.43
CA MET A 187 24.29 5.00 -14.66
C MET A 187 25.68 5.00 -15.36
N GLN A 188 25.91 5.95 -16.25
CA GLN A 188 27.15 6.11 -16.99
C GLN A 188 28.07 7.20 -16.42
N ASN A 189 27.76 7.74 -15.25
CA ASN A 189 28.63 8.67 -14.54
C ASN A 189 29.72 7.89 -13.79
N PHE A 190 30.70 7.40 -14.51
CA PHE A 190 31.75 6.50 -13.99
C PHE A 190 32.56 7.12 -12.85
N GLU A 191 32.72 8.43 -12.81
CA GLU A 191 33.40 9.11 -11.70
C GLU A 191 32.57 9.04 -10.41
N LEU A 192 31.25 9.21 -10.51
CA LEU A 192 30.34 9.02 -9.39
C LEU A 192 30.33 7.54 -8.94
N LEU A 193 30.27 6.59 -9.89
CA LEU A 193 30.28 5.17 -9.58
C LEU A 193 31.55 4.76 -8.81
N LYS A 194 32.74 5.22 -9.23
CA LYS A 194 33.98 4.94 -8.52
C LYS A 194 33.96 5.47 -7.09
N LYS A 195 33.52 6.72 -6.90
CA LYS A 195 33.50 7.35 -5.57
C LYS A 195 32.50 6.68 -4.64
N VAL A 196 31.32 6.33 -5.15
CA VAL A 196 30.29 5.63 -4.36
C VAL A 196 30.72 4.18 -4.07
N GLY A 197 31.31 3.47 -5.06
CA GLY A 197 31.85 2.13 -4.87
C GLY A 197 32.94 2.07 -3.79
N ALA A 198 33.80 3.10 -3.71
CA ALA A 198 34.84 3.19 -2.71
C ALA A 198 34.34 3.32 -1.26
N LEU A 199 33.06 3.61 -1.04
CA LEU A 199 32.45 3.67 0.29
C LEU A 199 32.24 2.29 0.91
N GLY A 200 32.26 1.20 0.11
CA GLY A 200 31.97 -0.15 0.58
C GLY A 200 30.55 -0.32 1.13
N ARG A 201 29.61 0.52 0.71
CA ARG A 201 28.21 0.51 1.14
C ARG A 201 27.32 -0.12 0.07
N PRO A 202 26.13 -0.66 0.43
CA PRO A 202 25.17 -1.17 -0.53
C PRO A 202 24.72 -0.11 -1.53
N VAL A 203 24.63 -0.50 -2.82
CA VAL A 203 24.25 0.40 -3.93
C VAL A 203 23.16 -0.22 -4.78
N ILE A 204 22.06 0.50 -4.99
CA ILE A 204 21.06 0.21 -6.01
C ILE A 204 21.45 0.95 -7.28
N LEU A 205 21.75 0.21 -8.34
CA LEU A 205 22.09 0.75 -9.66
C LEU A 205 20.90 0.64 -10.61
N LYS A 206 20.23 1.76 -10.90
CA LYS A 206 19.13 1.81 -11.86
C LYS A 206 19.64 1.76 -13.30
N ARG A 207 18.98 0.95 -14.13
CA ARG A 207 19.28 0.87 -15.57
C ARG A 207 19.02 2.19 -16.26
N GLY A 208 19.92 2.63 -17.10
CA GLY A 208 19.73 3.78 -17.98
C GLY A 208 18.61 3.53 -18.98
N ILE A 209 17.84 4.57 -19.30
CA ILE A 209 16.64 4.45 -20.17
C ILE A 209 16.93 3.99 -21.61
N SER A 210 18.18 4.05 -22.05
CA SER A 210 18.62 3.60 -23.38
C SER A 210 19.79 2.61 -23.29
N ALA A 211 20.03 2.06 -22.06
CA ALA A 211 21.15 1.18 -21.81
C ALA A 211 20.82 -0.27 -22.15
N THR A 212 21.74 -0.93 -22.84
CA THR A 212 21.74 -2.38 -23.00
C THR A 212 22.01 -3.08 -21.66
N ILE A 213 21.73 -4.36 -21.57
CA ILE A 213 22.07 -5.20 -20.41
C ILE A 213 23.59 -5.21 -20.20
N GLU A 214 24.38 -5.27 -21.28
CA GLU A 214 25.84 -5.27 -21.20
C GLU A 214 26.39 -3.97 -20.63
N GLU A 215 25.92 -2.81 -21.10
CA GLU A 215 26.32 -1.49 -20.57
C GLU A 215 25.94 -1.36 -19.08
N TRP A 216 24.80 -1.91 -18.68
CA TRP A 216 24.37 -1.90 -17.31
C TRP A 216 25.25 -2.77 -16.41
N LEU A 217 25.63 -3.97 -16.87
CA LEU A 217 26.59 -4.84 -16.16
C LEU A 217 27.99 -4.23 -16.12
N MET A 218 28.42 -3.52 -17.17
CA MET A 218 29.66 -2.75 -17.14
C MET A 218 29.63 -1.61 -16.11
N ALA A 219 28.51 -0.94 -15.94
CA ALA A 219 28.35 0.07 -14.88
C ALA A 219 28.40 -0.57 -13.49
N ALA A 220 27.81 -1.74 -13.31
CA ALA A 220 27.93 -2.51 -12.06
C ALA A 220 29.38 -2.94 -11.79
N GLU A 221 30.13 -3.32 -12.83
CA GLU A 221 31.55 -3.65 -12.73
C GLU A 221 32.38 -2.48 -12.16
N TYR A 222 32.08 -1.23 -12.53
CA TYR A 222 32.76 -0.06 -11.95
C TYR A 222 32.55 0.06 -10.44
N LEU A 223 31.34 -0.21 -9.95
CA LEU A 223 31.05 -0.20 -8.51
C LEU A 223 31.81 -1.31 -7.79
N LEU A 224 31.74 -2.54 -8.31
CA LEU A 224 32.41 -3.71 -7.74
C LEU A 224 33.94 -3.53 -7.73
N ALA A 225 34.50 -3.11 -8.84
CA ALA A 225 35.96 -2.88 -8.97
C ALA A 225 36.46 -1.73 -8.08
N SER A 226 35.58 -0.83 -7.64
CA SER A 226 35.92 0.29 -6.77
C SER A 226 35.86 -0.05 -5.28
N GLY A 227 35.24 -1.18 -4.86
CA GLY A 227 35.34 -1.68 -3.50
C GLY A 227 34.03 -2.10 -2.83
N THR A 228 32.85 -1.82 -3.39
CA THR A 228 31.60 -2.38 -2.84
C THR A 228 31.31 -3.74 -3.46
N GLU A 229 30.94 -4.71 -2.62
CA GLU A 229 30.46 -6.03 -3.07
C GLU A 229 28.92 -6.10 -3.13
N ASP A 230 28.26 -5.13 -2.55
CA ASP A 230 26.81 -5.07 -2.32
C ASP A 230 26.11 -4.23 -3.41
N VAL A 231 26.12 -4.71 -4.65
CA VAL A 231 25.44 -4.05 -5.78
C VAL A 231 24.12 -4.75 -6.08
N ILE A 232 23.04 -3.97 -6.18
CA ILE A 232 21.69 -4.39 -6.51
C ILE A 232 21.29 -3.75 -7.83
N LEU A 233 20.93 -4.56 -8.82
CA LEU A 233 20.45 -4.09 -10.11
C LEU A 233 18.97 -3.71 -10.00
N CYS A 234 18.57 -2.57 -10.59
CA CYS A 234 17.18 -2.12 -10.58
C CYS A 234 16.70 -1.81 -12.01
N GLU A 235 15.85 -2.70 -12.56
CA GLU A 235 15.13 -2.44 -13.81
C GLU A 235 14.04 -1.39 -13.57
N ARG A 236 13.95 -0.37 -14.44
CA ARG A 236 13.02 0.77 -14.28
C ARG A 236 12.36 1.23 -15.59
N GLY A 237 12.39 0.37 -16.60
CA GLY A 237 11.88 0.67 -17.94
C GLY A 237 12.92 1.32 -18.85
N ILE A 238 12.81 0.98 -20.11
CA ILE A 238 13.62 1.48 -21.21
C ILE A 238 12.78 2.33 -22.17
N ARG A 239 13.43 3.25 -22.85
CA ARG A 239 12.78 4.05 -23.91
C ARG A 239 12.57 3.19 -25.14
N THR A 240 11.31 3.14 -25.58
CA THR A 240 10.92 2.50 -26.83
C THR A 240 10.13 3.50 -27.70
N TYR A 241 9.59 3.05 -28.81
CA TYR A 241 8.69 3.85 -29.64
C TYR A 241 7.29 4.04 -29.02
N GLU A 242 6.91 3.15 -28.06
CA GLU A 242 5.60 3.24 -27.38
C GLU A 242 5.57 4.42 -26.40
N LYS A 243 4.43 5.13 -26.38
CA LYS A 243 4.23 6.36 -25.58
C LYS A 243 3.03 6.29 -24.64
N ALA A 244 2.29 5.16 -24.64
CA ALA A 244 1.16 4.96 -23.75
C ALA A 244 1.56 4.86 -22.27
N THR A 245 2.83 4.52 -22.00
CA THR A 245 3.46 4.58 -20.68
C THR A 245 4.73 5.42 -20.74
N ARG A 246 5.22 5.88 -19.59
CA ARG A 246 6.44 6.71 -19.51
C ARG A 246 7.66 6.01 -20.12
N ASN A 247 7.82 4.70 -19.86
CA ASN A 247 8.81 3.81 -20.46
C ASN A 247 8.20 2.41 -20.57
N THR A 248 8.80 1.55 -21.38
CA THR A 248 8.45 0.13 -21.45
C THR A 248 9.22 -0.63 -20.37
N LEU A 249 8.52 -1.26 -19.43
CA LEU A 249 9.16 -2.11 -18.42
C LEU A 249 9.65 -3.40 -19.07
N ASP A 250 10.97 -3.60 -19.10
CA ASP A 250 11.61 -4.77 -19.71
C ASP A 250 11.70 -5.92 -18.69
N LEU A 251 10.59 -6.65 -18.51
CA LEU A 251 10.56 -7.81 -17.63
C LEU A 251 11.39 -8.98 -18.16
N SER A 252 11.64 -9.05 -19.48
CA SER A 252 12.48 -10.07 -20.10
C SER A 252 13.96 -9.94 -19.67
N ALA A 253 14.39 -8.76 -19.26
CA ALA A 253 15.73 -8.55 -18.71
C ALA A 253 15.99 -9.37 -17.44
N ILE A 254 14.96 -9.68 -16.63
CA ILE A 254 15.13 -10.40 -15.37
C ILE A 254 15.67 -11.82 -15.58
N PRO A 255 15.02 -12.72 -16.34
CA PRO A 255 15.54 -14.05 -16.59
C PRO A 255 16.86 -14.04 -17.38
N VAL A 256 17.07 -13.07 -18.27
CA VAL A 256 18.35 -12.91 -18.98
C VAL A 256 19.48 -12.57 -18.00
N LEU A 257 19.28 -11.57 -17.11
CA LEU A 257 20.25 -11.22 -16.09
C LEU A 257 20.57 -12.37 -15.14
N ARG A 258 19.57 -13.21 -14.79
CA ARG A 258 19.80 -14.40 -13.96
C ARG A 258 20.84 -15.37 -14.55
N SER A 259 20.92 -15.45 -15.85
CA SER A 259 21.95 -16.27 -16.52
C SER A 259 23.32 -15.57 -16.64
N LEU A 260 23.35 -14.24 -16.59
CA LEU A 260 24.54 -13.45 -16.84
C LEU A 260 25.28 -13.02 -15.56
N THR A 261 24.53 -12.74 -14.47
CA THR A 261 25.08 -12.17 -13.23
C THR A 261 24.57 -12.90 -11.98
N HIS A 262 25.34 -12.81 -10.91
CA HIS A 262 24.98 -13.29 -9.58
C HIS A 262 24.32 -12.20 -8.70
N LEU A 263 24.28 -10.96 -9.19
CA LEU A 263 23.78 -9.81 -8.44
C LEU A 263 22.24 -9.88 -8.27
N PRO A 264 21.69 -9.42 -7.14
CA PRO A 264 20.24 -9.36 -6.96
C PRO A 264 19.62 -8.33 -7.89
N ILE A 265 18.39 -8.63 -8.34
CA ILE A 265 17.65 -7.84 -9.33
C ILE A 265 16.32 -7.41 -8.72
N ILE A 266 16.12 -6.10 -8.57
CA ILE A 266 14.84 -5.51 -8.17
C ILE A 266 14.22 -4.73 -9.32
N VAL A 267 12.95 -4.38 -9.20
CA VAL A 267 12.20 -3.66 -10.25
C VAL A 267 11.55 -2.41 -9.66
N ASP A 268 11.58 -1.33 -10.42
CA ASP A 268 10.89 -0.07 -10.17
C ASP A 268 9.74 0.10 -11.16
N PRO A 269 8.55 -0.40 -10.86
CA PRO A 269 7.40 -0.27 -11.74
C PRO A 269 6.89 1.17 -11.80
N SER A 270 7.04 1.96 -10.72
CA SER A 270 6.57 3.36 -10.66
C SER A 270 7.22 4.23 -11.74
N HIS A 271 8.56 4.22 -11.81
CA HIS A 271 9.28 5.00 -12.83
C HIS A 271 9.24 4.36 -14.22
N ALA A 272 8.93 3.07 -14.32
CA ALA A 272 8.74 2.42 -15.60
C ALA A 272 7.47 2.90 -16.29
N VAL A 273 6.32 2.68 -15.71
CA VAL A 273 5.03 2.96 -16.36
C VAL A 273 4.59 4.42 -16.21
N GLY A 274 4.91 5.07 -15.08
CA GLY A 274 4.57 6.48 -14.84
C GLY A 274 3.08 6.76 -14.61
N ILE A 275 2.27 5.73 -14.44
CA ILE A 275 0.81 5.79 -14.27
C ILE A 275 0.44 4.92 -13.06
N ARG A 276 -0.17 5.53 -12.05
CA ARG A 276 -0.51 4.92 -10.76
C ARG A 276 -1.19 3.54 -10.90
N ASP A 277 -2.26 3.45 -11.67
CA ASP A 277 -3.06 2.21 -11.78
C ASP A 277 -2.34 1.07 -12.52
N LYS A 278 -1.27 1.38 -13.23
CA LYS A 278 -0.45 0.40 -13.94
C LYS A 278 0.70 -0.14 -13.07
N VAL A 279 1.01 0.51 -11.94
CA VAL A 279 2.09 0.08 -11.04
C VAL A 279 1.82 -1.28 -10.39
N PRO A 280 0.64 -1.56 -9.77
CA PRO A 280 0.40 -2.85 -9.12
C PRO A 280 0.49 -4.05 -10.07
N PRO A 281 -0.17 -4.09 -11.26
CA PRO A 281 -0.06 -5.23 -12.16
C PRO A 281 1.37 -5.46 -12.66
N MET A 282 2.16 -4.41 -12.88
CA MET A 282 3.56 -4.54 -13.29
C MET A 282 4.47 -4.98 -12.14
N ALA A 283 4.14 -4.61 -10.90
CA ALA A 283 4.82 -5.12 -9.71
C ALA A 283 4.63 -6.64 -9.56
N LEU A 284 3.41 -7.14 -9.72
CA LEU A 284 3.11 -8.57 -9.68
C LEU A 284 3.81 -9.32 -10.81
N ALA A 285 3.77 -8.78 -12.03
CA ALA A 285 4.46 -9.36 -13.18
C ALA A 285 5.99 -9.44 -12.97
N ALA A 286 6.60 -8.44 -12.33
CA ALA A 286 8.02 -8.45 -11.99
C ALA A 286 8.38 -9.59 -11.01
N ILE A 287 7.56 -9.84 -9.99
CA ILE A 287 7.75 -10.95 -9.06
C ILE A 287 7.58 -12.28 -9.79
N ALA A 288 6.56 -12.41 -10.66
CA ALA A 288 6.34 -13.60 -11.48
C ALA A 288 7.52 -13.87 -12.44
N ALA A 289 8.16 -12.82 -12.98
CA ALA A 289 9.37 -12.94 -13.81
C ALA A 289 10.63 -13.30 -13.02
N GLY A 290 10.58 -13.33 -11.68
CA GLY A 290 11.67 -13.75 -10.81
C GLY A 290 12.49 -12.61 -10.20
N ALA A 291 11.98 -11.39 -10.08
CA ALA A 291 12.66 -10.30 -9.36
C ALA A 291 12.88 -10.63 -7.88
N ASP A 292 13.99 -10.18 -7.30
CA ASP A 292 14.31 -10.32 -5.87
C ASP A 292 13.60 -9.30 -5.00
N GLY A 293 13.00 -8.29 -5.60
CA GLY A 293 12.26 -7.27 -4.88
C GLY A 293 11.74 -6.17 -5.78
N LEU A 294 11.15 -5.20 -5.12
CA LEU A 294 10.54 -4.02 -5.74
C LEU A 294 11.00 -2.76 -5.02
N ILE A 295 11.06 -1.65 -5.78
CA ILE A 295 11.12 -0.30 -5.21
C ILE A 295 9.94 0.50 -5.76
N VAL A 296 9.04 0.98 -4.88
CA VAL A 296 7.74 1.54 -5.25
C VAL A 296 7.54 2.91 -4.64
N GLU A 297 6.97 3.82 -5.41
CA GLU A 297 6.58 5.13 -4.91
C GLU A 297 5.21 5.08 -4.24
N VAL A 298 5.18 5.49 -2.97
CA VAL A 298 3.98 5.56 -2.13
C VAL A 298 3.97 6.91 -1.42
N HIS A 299 2.87 7.63 -1.51
CA HIS A 299 2.75 8.95 -0.89
C HIS A 299 1.41 9.04 -0.13
N PRO A 300 1.34 9.70 1.05
CA PRO A 300 0.10 9.84 1.81
C PRO A 300 -1.00 10.57 1.01
N CYS A 301 -0.61 11.58 0.26
CA CYS A 301 -1.47 12.34 -0.66
C CYS A 301 -0.78 12.47 -2.04
N PRO A 302 -0.85 11.47 -2.94
CA PRO A 302 -0.18 11.52 -4.23
C PRO A 302 -0.54 12.74 -5.08
N ASP A 303 -1.77 13.23 -4.97
CA ASP A 303 -2.24 14.39 -5.75
C ASP A 303 -1.71 15.73 -5.21
N CYS A 304 -1.24 15.75 -3.95
CA CYS A 304 -0.58 16.89 -3.31
C CYS A 304 0.95 16.85 -3.44
N ALA A 305 1.50 15.75 -3.95
CA ALA A 305 2.93 15.50 -3.99
C ALA A 305 3.67 16.54 -4.84
N LEU A 306 4.76 17.09 -4.31
CA LEU A 306 5.63 18.04 -5.02
C LEU A 306 6.43 17.37 -6.14
N SER A 307 6.44 16.02 -6.18
CA SER A 307 7.19 15.24 -7.17
C SER A 307 6.51 13.91 -7.51
N ASP A 308 6.30 13.69 -8.82
CA ASP A 308 5.88 12.40 -9.42
C ASP A 308 4.59 11.78 -8.79
N GLY A 309 3.62 12.61 -8.40
CA GLY A 309 2.37 12.18 -7.80
C GLY A 309 1.53 11.25 -8.68
N ALA A 310 1.55 11.45 -10.00
CA ALA A 310 0.78 10.66 -10.96
C ALA A 310 1.15 9.16 -10.98
N GLN A 311 2.36 8.80 -10.57
CA GLN A 311 2.85 7.42 -10.51
C GLN A 311 2.92 6.85 -9.08
N SER A 312 2.78 7.72 -8.07
CA SER A 312 2.81 7.31 -6.67
C SER A 312 1.51 6.63 -6.27
N LEU A 313 1.61 5.51 -5.57
CA LEU A 313 0.46 4.82 -5.01
C LEU A 313 -0.05 5.53 -3.76
N TYR A 314 -1.37 5.50 -3.55
CA TYR A 314 -1.94 5.71 -2.24
C TYR A 314 -1.55 4.56 -1.29
N PRO A 315 -1.44 4.79 0.03
CA PRO A 315 -1.14 3.73 0.99
C PRO A 315 -2.06 2.50 0.87
N VAL A 316 -3.35 2.71 0.63
CA VAL A 316 -4.35 1.64 0.43
C VAL A 316 -4.06 0.79 -0.82
N GLN A 317 -3.66 1.44 -1.93
CA GLN A 317 -3.29 0.71 -3.15
C GLN A 317 -2.01 -0.09 -2.94
N PHE A 318 -1.04 0.48 -2.21
CA PHE A 318 0.19 -0.21 -1.84
C PHE A 318 -0.09 -1.42 -0.95
N GLU A 319 -0.92 -1.28 0.07
CA GLU A 319 -1.32 -2.38 0.94
C GLU A 319 -2.00 -3.50 0.16
N LYS A 320 -2.92 -3.17 -0.76
CA LYS A 320 -3.54 -4.17 -1.63
C LYS A 320 -2.48 -4.90 -2.46
N MET A 321 -1.56 -4.16 -3.08
CA MET A 321 -0.46 -4.73 -3.87
C MET A 321 0.41 -5.67 -3.01
N MET A 322 0.71 -5.32 -1.76
CA MET A 322 1.48 -6.16 -0.86
C MET A 322 0.76 -7.47 -0.52
N ARG A 323 -0.56 -7.43 -0.30
CA ARG A 323 -1.37 -8.64 -0.12
C ARG A 323 -1.35 -9.54 -1.37
N ASP A 324 -1.48 -8.94 -2.55
CA ASP A 324 -1.44 -9.68 -3.81
C ASP A 324 -0.05 -10.33 -4.02
N ILE A 325 1.04 -9.65 -3.63
CA ILE A 325 2.41 -10.19 -3.65
C ILE A 325 2.56 -11.36 -2.66
N GLU A 326 1.97 -11.29 -1.47
CA GLU A 326 2.01 -12.38 -0.49
C GLU A 326 1.35 -13.66 -1.00
N VAL A 327 0.31 -13.53 -1.83
CA VAL A 327 -0.34 -14.67 -2.49
C VAL A 327 0.52 -15.19 -3.64
N LEU A 328 1.14 -14.30 -4.42
CA LEU A 328 1.89 -14.68 -5.62
C LEU A 328 3.27 -15.27 -5.30
N ALA A 329 3.98 -14.73 -4.30
CA ALA A 329 5.36 -15.11 -4.01
C ALA A 329 5.54 -16.62 -3.78
N PRO A 330 4.68 -17.33 -3.01
CA PRO A 330 4.76 -18.78 -2.85
C PRO A 330 4.57 -19.56 -4.17
N VAL A 331 3.75 -19.07 -5.10
CA VAL A 331 3.50 -19.70 -6.40
C VAL A 331 4.79 -19.77 -7.22
N VAL A 332 5.67 -18.78 -7.09
CA VAL A 332 6.98 -18.74 -7.76
C VAL A 332 8.12 -19.24 -6.87
N GLY A 333 7.82 -19.96 -5.78
CA GLY A 333 8.80 -20.58 -4.88
C GLY A 333 9.53 -19.59 -3.96
N ARG A 334 8.94 -18.42 -3.67
CA ARG A 334 9.53 -17.37 -2.86
C ARG A 334 8.67 -17.04 -1.63
N ALA A 335 9.25 -16.36 -0.66
CA ALA A 335 8.54 -15.80 0.48
C ALA A 335 8.74 -14.28 0.52
N VAL A 336 7.76 -13.54 1.03
CA VAL A 336 7.91 -12.08 1.23
C VAL A 336 8.78 -11.83 2.47
N SER A 337 9.71 -10.88 2.36
CA SER A 337 10.46 -10.39 3.52
C SER A 337 9.53 -9.65 4.47
N ARG A 338 9.65 -9.94 5.76
CA ARG A 338 8.90 -9.24 6.82
C ARG A 338 9.86 -8.73 7.89
N ARG A 339 9.52 -7.61 8.49
CA ARG A 339 10.22 -7.03 9.62
C ARG A 339 9.20 -6.72 10.72
N ALA A 340 9.59 -6.87 11.98
CA ALA A 340 8.77 -6.38 13.08
C ALA A 340 8.68 -4.85 13.01
N VAL A 341 7.46 -4.32 12.98
CA VAL A 341 7.23 -2.87 12.97
C VAL A 341 7.50 -2.33 14.37
N THR A 342 8.50 -1.48 14.49
CA THR A 342 8.73 -0.71 15.72
C THR A 342 7.74 0.46 15.70
N ARG A 343 6.77 0.48 16.60
CA ARG A 343 5.90 1.65 16.76
C ARG A 343 6.59 2.64 17.68
N PRO A 344 6.85 3.88 17.26
CA PRO A 344 7.34 4.90 18.17
C PRO A 344 6.26 5.16 19.23
N ALA A 345 6.67 5.23 20.50
CA ALA A 345 5.82 5.77 21.54
C ALA A 345 5.68 7.28 21.27
N PHE A 346 4.64 7.68 20.56
CA PHE A 346 4.33 9.09 20.44
C PHE A 346 3.94 9.61 21.83
N PRO A 347 4.54 10.72 22.31
CA PRO A 347 3.98 11.43 23.44
C PRO A 347 2.58 11.89 23.02
N ALA A 348 1.57 11.43 23.74
CA ALA A 348 0.21 11.92 23.57
C ALA A 348 0.25 13.45 23.70
N LYS A 349 -0.02 14.17 22.61
CA LYS A 349 -0.28 15.62 22.70
C LYS A 349 -1.57 15.76 23.50
N SER A 350 -1.40 16.08 24.78
CA SER A 350 -2.49 16.44 25.65
C SER A 350 -3.08 17.77 25.19
N HIS A 351 -4.14 17.70 24.40
CA HIS A 351 -5.05 18.84 24.30
C HIS A 351 -6.02 18.75 25.48
N ALA A 352 -5.66 19.45 26.55
CA ALA A 352 -6.58 19.77 27.60
C ALA A 352 -7.64 20.75 27.04
N ALA A 353 -8.79 20.21 26.65
CA ALA A 353 -10.00 21.03 26.44
C ALA A 353 -10.77 21.02 27.75
N ALA A 354 -11.05 22.20 28.26
CA ALA A 354 -11.80 22.46 29.48
C ALA A 354 -13.20 21.83 29.36
N ALA A 355 -13.55 21.03 30.38
CA ALA A 355 -14.89 20.54 30.57
C ALA A 355 -15.77 21.65 31.12
N ASP A 356 -16.86 21.96 30.45
CA ASP A 356 -18.02 22.59 31.07
C ASP A 356 -19.25 21.69 30.80
N GLY A 357 -19.95 21.36 31.87
CA GLY A 357 -20.87 20.24 31.85
C GLY A 357 -22.31 20.66 31.51
N SER A 358 -22.88 19.93 30.60
CA SER A 358 -24.34 19.66 30.60
C SER A 358 -24.59 18.30 29.91
N ALA A 359 -24.96 17.28 30.70
CA ALA A 359 -25.25 15.94 30.19
C ALA A 359 -26.69 15.89 29.68
N LEU A 360 -26.85 15.55 28.39
CA LEU A 360 -28.13 15.19 27.79
C LEU A 360 -28.13 13.69 27.44
N ALA A 361 -29.24 13.02 27.71
CA ALA A 361 -29.39 11.58 27.51
C ALA A 361 -29.54 11.22 26.01
N HIS A 362 -28.59 10.45 25.49
CA HIS A 362 -28.61 9.94 24.11
C HIS A 362 -29.34 8.60 23.98
N PRO A 363 -29.83 8.23 22.78
CA PRO A 363 -30.57 6.98 22.54
C PRO A 363 -29.73 5.71 22.70
N VAL A 364 -28.42 5.83 22.95
CA VAL A 364 -27.50 4.74 23.28
C VAL A 364 -27.05 4.95 24.72
N SER A 365 -27.52 4.12 25.66
CA SER A 365 -27.15 4.23 27.06
C SER A 365 -25.67 3.82 27.24
N GLY A 366 -24.84 4.76 27.71
CA GLY A 366 -23.43 4.55 28.03
C GLY A 366 -22.45 5.63 27.62
N ALA A 367 -22.77 6.50 26.69
CA ALA A 367 -21.89 7.62 26.30
C ALA A 367 -22.01 8.79 27.29
N VAL A 368 -20.95 9.04 28.06
CA VAL A 368 -20.81 10.20 28.93
C VAL A 368 -19.90 11.20 28.23
N GLY A 369 -20.46 12.23 27.56
CA GLY A 369 -19.71 13.31 26.91
C GLY A 369 -20.26 13.69 25.53
N PRO A 370 -19.67 14.71 24.87
CA PRO A 370 -20.08 15.11 23.52
C PRO A 370 -19.86 13.97 22.53
N VAL A 371 -20.88 13.64 21.73
CA VAL A 371 -20.81 12.57 20.71
C VAL A 371 -19.91 13.03 19.57
N VAL A 372 -18.79 12.34 19.35
CA VAL A 372 -17.94 12.51 18.18
C VAL A 372 -18.05 11.25 17.32
N CYS A 373 -18.45 11.43 16.06
CA CYS A 373 -18.59 10.32 15.11
C CYS A 373 -17.68 10.53 13.88
N ALA A 374 -16.74 9.62 13.66
CA ALA A 374 -15.85 9.65 12.51
C ALA A 374 -16.55 9.09 11.26
N TYR A 375 -16.26 9.62 10.07
CA TYR A 375 -16.79 9.15 8.81
C TYR A 375 -15.77 9.34 7.67
N ALA A 376 -15.87 8.53 6.60
CA ALA A 376 -15.00 8.66 5.45
C ALA A 376 -15.52 9.70 4.45
N GLY A 377 -14.62 10.56 3.96
CA GLY A 377 -14.90 11.60 2.98
C GLY A 377 -14.81 13.02 3.54
N GLY A 378 -15.06 14.01 2.69
CA GLY A 378 -15.04 15.43 3.04
C GLY A 378 -16.35 15.90 3.70
N ARG A 379 -16.37 17.15 4.17
CA ARG A 379 -17.57 17.79 4.72
C ARG A 379 -18.68 17.84 3.68
N GLY A 380 -19.93 17.74 4.11
CA GLY A 380 -21.08 17.68 3.22
C GLY A 380 -21.34 16.30 2.57
N ALA A 381 -20.57 15.26 2.93
CA ALA A 381 -20.78 13.90 2.44
C ALA A 381 -22.09 13.27 2.99
N TYR A 382 -22.62 12.25 2.30
CA TYR A 382 -23.81 11.50 2.75
C TYR A 382 -23.61 10.82 4.11
N ALA A 383 -22.39 10.41 4.43
CA ALA A 383 -22.07 9.85 5.74
C ALA A 383 -22.22 10.88 6.87
N GLU A 384 -21.85 12.15 6.64
CA GLU A 384 -22.11 13.24 7.60
C GLU A 384 -23.61 13.48 7.79
N GLN A 385 -24.39 13.41 6.71
CA GLN A 385 -25.86 13.49 6.79
C GLN A 385 -26.45 12.32 7.60
N ALA A 386 -25.90 11.11 7.42
CA ALA A 386 -26.31 9.94 8.19
C ALA A 386 -26.00 10.08 9.69
N ILE A 387 -24.86 10.71 10.05
CA ILE A 387 -24.52 11.02 11.44
C ILE A 387 -25.56 11.94 12.06
N ARG A 388 -25.85 13.06 11.42
CA ARG A 388 -26.85 14.03 11.90
C ARG A 388 -28.23 13.40 12.06
N ARG A 389 -28.60 12.49 11.16
CA ARG A 389 -29.89 11.80 11.24
C ARG A 389 -29.95 10.75 12.35
N TYR A 390 -28.84 10.12 12.70
CA TYR A 390 -28.80 9.09 13.74
C TYR A 390 -28.64 9.66 15.15
N PHE A 391 -27.75 10.66 15.31
CA PHE A 391 -27.38 11.25 16.60
C PHE A 391 -28.00 12.65 16.86
N ASP A 392 -28.87 13.11 15.96
CA ASP A 392 -29.38 14.46 15.89
C ASP A 392 -28.27 15.52 15.64
N GLU A 393 -28.60 16.81 15.67
CA GLU A 393 -27.67 17.88 15.28
C GLU A 393 -26.52 18.14 16.29
N GLU A 394 -26.54 17.49 17.45
CA GLU A 394 -25.58 17.70 18.54
C GLU A 394 -24.28 16.90 18.35
N ALA A 395 -24.25 15.92 17.42
CA ALA A 395 -23.06 15.13 17.17
C ALA A 395 -22.00 15.88 16.35
N THR A 396 -20.77 15.85 16.81
CA THR A 396 -19.63 16.35 16.04
C THR A 396 -19.20 15.32 15.01
N ALA A 397 -19.39 15.62 13.73
CA ALA A 397 -18.92 14.79 12.63
C ALA A 397 -17.44 15.05 12.33
N LEU A 398 -16.60 14.00 12.42
CA LEU A 398 -15.16 14.06 12.21
C LEU A 398 -14.78 13.39 10.89
N PRO A 399 -14.37 14.15 9.84
CA PRO A 399 -14.00 13.57 8.57
C PRO A 399 -12.70 12.77 8.66
N ALA A 400 -12.65 11.64 7.99
CA ALA A 400 -11.50 10.77 7.85
C ALA A 400 -11.24 10.46 6.37
N PRO A 401 -10.00 10.22 5.94
CA PRO A 401 -9.67 10.04 4.53
C PRO A 401 -10.22 8.75 3.93
N ASN A 402 -10.44 7.70 4.72
CA ASN A 402 -10.95 6.40 4.27
C ASN A 402 -11.61 5.62 5.41
N PHE A 403 -12.24 4.48 5.08
CA PHE A 403 -12.98 3.66 6.05
C PHE A 403 -12.10 3.08 7.16
N ARG A 404 -10.86 2.73 6.85
CA ARG A 404 -9.92 2.24 7.87
C ARG A 404 -9.58 3.33 8.88
N GLU A 405 -9.39 4.55 8.42
CA GLU A 405 -9.09 5.67 9.31
C GLU A 405 -10.28 6.04 10.21
N VAL A 406 -11.50 5.81 9.73
CA VAL A 406 -12.69 5.87 10.60
C VAL A 406 -12.54 4.87 11.76
N ILE A 407 -12.21 3.62 11.46
CA ILE A 407 -12.03 2.57 12.48
C ILE A 407 -10.88 2.92 13.43
N ASN A 408 -9.72 3.32 12.89
CA ASN A 408 -8.58 3.72 13.71
C ASN A 408 -8.92 4.90 14.62
N THR A 409 -9.68 5.88 14.12
CA THR A 409 -10.12 7.05 14.90
C THR A 409 -11.00 6.64 16.09
N VAL A 410 -11.84 5.61 15.92
CA VAL A 410 -12.63 5.01 17.00
C VAL A 410 -11.74 4.26 17.98
N LEU A 411 -10.84 3.41 17.48
CA LEU A 411 -9.92 2.62 18.30
C LEU A 411 -8.96 3.50 19.13
N ASP A 412 -8.48 4.59 18.55
CA ASP A 412 -7.61 5.57 19.22
C ASP A 412 -8.36 6.46 20.24
N GLY A 413 -9.68 6.37 20.31
CA GLY A 413 -10.52 7.18 21.20
C GLY A 413 -10.67 8.65 20.77
N ARG A 414 -10.29 9.01 19.54
CA ARG A 414 -10.50 10.34 18.97
C ARG A 414 -11.97 10.58 18.57
N ALA A 415 -12.71 9.51 18.33
CA ALA A 415 -14.15 9.51 18.15
C ALA A 415 -14.76 8.38 18.97
N SER A 416 -15.95 8.62 19.55
CA SER A 416 -16.71 7.59 20.26
C SER A 416 -17.37 6.60 19.30
N PHE A 417 -17.68 7.06 18.08
CA PHE A 417 -18.38 6.29 17.06
C PHE A 417 -17.72 6.44 15.69
N GLY A 418 -17.99 5.48 14.81
CA GLY A 418 -17.65 5.55 13.40
C GLY A 418 -18.85 5.21 12.52
N MET A 419 -19.01 5.94 11.40
CA MET A 419 -20.08 5.73 10.42
C MET A 419 -19.50 5.09 9.16
N LEU A 420 -19.91 3.86 8.84
CA LEU A 420 -19.43 3.11 7.68
C LEU A 420 -20.60 2.71 6.76
N PRO A 421 -20.56 3.02 5.46
CA PRO A 421 -21.55 2.50 4.50
C PRO A 421 -21.34 0.99 4.33
N ILE A 422 -22.41 0.21 4.41
CA ILE A 422 -22.34 -1.25 4.26
C ILE A 422 -23.01 -1.73 2.98
N GLU A 423 -24.01 -1.01 2.50
CA GLU A 423 -24.80 -1.38 1.34
C GLU A 423 -25.46 -0.17 0.69
N ASN A 424 -25.53 -0.16 -0.63
CA ASN A 424 -26.37 0.75 -1.40
C ASN A 424 -27.37 -0.05 -2.22
N SER A 425 -28.64 0.38 -2.27
CA SER A 425 -29.72 -0.35 -2.93
C SER A 425 -29.57 -0.51 -4.45
N LEU A 426 -28.74 0.31 -5.10
CA LEU A 426 -28.46 0.27 -6.54
C LEU A 426 -27.06 -0.29 -6.85
N ALA A 427 -26.06 0.00 -6.02
CA ALA A 427 -24.68 -0.39 -6.23
C ALA A 427 -24.27 -1.68 -5.50
N GLY A 428 -25.12 -2.18 -4.59
CA GLY A 428 -24.86 -3.39 -3.83
C GLY A 428 -23.99 -3.18 -2.59
N SER A 429 -23.35 -4.25 -2.14
CA SER A 429 -22.60 -4.31 -0.89
C SER A 429 -21.24 -3.59 -0.99
N VAL A 430 -20.88 -2.84 0.07
CA VAL A 430 -19.55 -2.23 0.21
C VAL A 430 -18.59 -3.25 0.83
N TYR A 431 -18.04 -4.11 0.01
CA TYR A 431 -17.25 -5.28 0.42
C TYR A 431 -16.08 -4.96 1.33
N GLU A 432 -15.42 -3.82 1.12
CA GLU A 432 -14.30 -3.39 1.96
C GLU A 432 -14.70 -3.27 3.44
N ASN A 433 -15.91 -2.76 3.72
CA ASN A 433 -16.37 -2.59 5.10
C ASN A 433 -16.79 -3.93 5.74
N TYR A 434 -17.27 -4.90 4.98
CA TYR A 434 -17.43 -6.27 5.47
C TYR A 434 -16.09 -6.88 5.88
N ASP A 435 -15.07 -6.74 5.02
CA ASP A 435 -13.73 -7.26 5.30
C ASP A 435 -13.08 -6.53 6.50
N ASN A 436 -13.32 -5.23 6.65
CA ASN A 436 -12.86 -4.46 7.80
C ASN A 436 -13.54 -4.92 9.10
N LEU A 437 -14.87 -5.08 9.12
CA LEU A 437 -15.60 -5.57 10.29
C LEU A 437 -15.16 -6.98 10.72
N ALA A 438 -14.75 -7.83 9.77
CA ALA A 438 -14.20 -9.14 10.10
C ALA A 438 -12.79 -9.09 10.66
N ARG A 439 -11.99 -8.12 10.23
CA ARG A 439 -10.56 -7.99 10.60
C ARG A 439 -10.36 -7.39 11.97
N TYR A 440 -11.14 -6.35 12.31
CA TYR A 440 -10.99 -5.63 13.57
C TYR A 440 -11.87 -6.26 14.62
N GLU A 441 -11.24 -6.92 15.62
CA GLU A 441 -11.95 -7.61 16.69
C GLU A 441 -12.38 -6.66 17.83
N ASP A 442 -11.70 -5.52 17.93
CA ASP A 442 -11.91 -4.53 18.99
C ASP A 442 -13.00 -3.50 18.65
N ILE A 443 -13.79 -3.73 17.59
CA ILE A 443 -14.94 -2.91 17.22
C ILE A 443 -16.21 -3.75 17.14
N GLU A 444 -17.35 -3.11 17.44
CA GLU A 444 -18.67 -3.72 17.30
C GLU A 444 -19.66 -2.76 16.65
N ILE A 445 -20.69 -3.32 16.02
CA ILE A 445 -21.82 -2.57 15.45
C ILE A 445 -22.79 -2.26 16.59
N VAL A 446 -23.03 -0.97 16.82
CA VAL A 446 -23.93 -0.48 17.87
C VAL A 446 -25.22 0.15 17.31
N GLY A 447 -25.31 0.30 15.99
CA GLY A 447 -26.49 0.84 15.33
C GLY A 447 -26.45 0.72 13.81
N VAL A 448 -27.61 0.93 13.20
CA VAL A 448 -27.77 0.97 11.75
C VAL A 448 -28.70 2.12 11.38
N VAL A 449 -28.35 2.85 10.33
CA VAL A 449 -29.19 3.91 9.75
C VAL A 449 -29.27 3.76 8.24
N THR A 450 -30.45 3.93 7.68
CA THR A 450 -30.67 3.94 6.23
C THR A 450 -30.99 5.37 5.79
N LEU A 451 -30.21 5.86 4.81
CA LEU A 451 -30.33 7.20 4.26
C LEU A 451 -30.73 7.12 2.78
N ARG A 452 -31.74 7.89 2.37
CA ARG A 452 -32.03 8.12 0.96
C ARG A 452 -30.92 8.99 0.37
N ILE A 453 -30.36 8.59 -0.76
CA ILE A 453 -29.34 9.32 -1.50
C ILE A 453 -30.02 10.15 -2.58
N GLU A 454 -30.05 11.44 -2.37
CA GLU A 454 -30.62 12.42 -3.29
C GLU A 454 -29.50 13.32 -3.81
N HIS A 455 -29.35 13.35 -5.13
CA HIS A 455 -28.29 14.12 -5.77
C HIS A 455 -28.79 15.49 -6.20
N SER A 456 -27.95 16.51 -5.98
CA SER A 456 -28.22 17.88 -6.39
C SER A 456 -27.09 18.40 -7.30
N LEU A 457 -27.46 19.24 -8.28
CA LEU A 457 -26.54 19.98 -9.11
C LEU A 457 -26.17 21.27 -8.38
N LEU A 458 -24.93 21.36 -7.90
CA LEU A 458 -24.43 22.47 -7.10
C LEU A 458 -23.45 23.30 -7.93
N ALA A 459 -23.54 24.62 -7.86
CA ALA A 459 -22.63 25.52 -8.55
C ALA A 459 -22.35 26.79 -7.74
N VAL A 460 -21.38 27.57 -8.16
CA VAL A 460 -21.06 28.85 -7.50
C VAL A 460 -22.20 29.85 -7.74
N LYS A 461 -22.33 30.81 -6.84
CA LYS A 461 -23.40 31.82 -6.89
C LYS A 461 -23.39 32.58 -8.23
N GLY A 462 -24.54 32.67 -8.85
CA GLY A 462 -24.72 33.31 -10.16
C GLY A 462 -24.59 32.39 -11.36
N ALA A 463 -24.25 31.11 -11.18
CA ALA A 463 -24.35 30.10 -12.23
C ALA A 463 -25.82 29.73 -12.47
N THR A 464 -26.14 29.31 -13.68
CA THR A 464 -27.44 28.74 -14.09
C THR A 464 -27.19 27.44 -14.86
N VAL A 465 -28.25 26.64 -15.05
CA VAL A 465 -28.11 25.38 -15.81
C VAL A 465 -27.60 25.63 -17.22
N GLU A 466 -27.93 26.78 -17.80
CA GLU A 466 -27.53 27.17 -19.16
C GLU A 466 -26.04 27.60 -19.25
N THR A 467 -25.45 28.07 -18.13
CA THR A 467 -24.04 28.47 -18.11
C THR A 467 -23.10 27.29 -17.91
N ILE A 468 -23.59 26.12 -17.49
CA ILE A 468 -22.74 24.96 -17.18
C ILE A 468 -22.18 24.33 -18.44
N GLU A 469 -20.87 24.11 -18.46
CA GLU A 469 -20.13 23.40 -19.49
C GLU A 469 -19.51 22.09 -18.99
N SER A 470 -19.26 21.97 -17.66
CA SER A 470 -18.65 20.78 -17.08
C SER A 470 -19.24 20.43 -15.71
N VAL A 471 -19.41 19.12 -15.49
CA VAL A 471 -19.99 18.56 -14.27
C VAL A 471 -19.00 17.60 -13.63
N TYR A 472 -18.77 17.79 -12.35
CA TYR A 472 -17.83 17.06 -11.53
C TYR A 472 -18.58 16.16 -10.56
N SER A 473 -18.17 14.89 -10.41
CA SER A 473 -18.66 13.99 -9.35
C SER A 473 -17.84 12.73 -9.28
N HIS A 474 -18.08 11.93 -8.25
CA HIS A 474 -17.62 10.54 -8.20
C HIS A 474 -18.25 9.75 -9.38
N PRO A 475 -17.52 8.78 -10.00
CA PRO A 475 -18.03 7.98 -11.12
C PRO A 475 -19.41 7.39 -10.88
N GLN A 476 -19.67 6.90 -9.66
CA GLN A 476 -20.97 6.36 -9.28
C GLN A 476 -22.07 7.44 -9.23
N GLY A 477 -21.73 8.65 -8.78
CA GLY A 477 -22.68 9.78 -8.78
C GLY A 477 -23.08 10.20 -10.20
N LEU A 478 -22.10 10.25 -11.14
CA LEU A 478 -22.36 10.49 -12.55
C LEU A 478 -23.28 9.40 -13.15
N ALA A 479 -22.97 8.13 -12.89
CA ALA A 479 -23.78 7.01 -13.38
C ALA A 479 -25.21 7.01 -12.80
N GLN A 480 -25.37 7.39 -11.54
CA GLN A 480 -26.69 7.48 -10.90
C GLN A 480 -27.54 8.65 -11.42
N CYS A 481 -26.95 9.64 -12.08
CA CYS A 481 -27.61 10.79 -12.69
C CYS A 481 -27.67 10.73 -14.23
N ALA A 482 -27.49 9.56 -14.84
CA ALA A 482 -27.33 9.38 -16.27
C ALA A 482 -28.50 9.98 -17.10
N ASP A 483 -29.75 9.81 -16.67
CA ASP A 483 -30.91 10.36 -17.37
C ASP A 483 -30.96 11.89 -17.34
N PHE A 484 -30.51 12.49 -16.24
CA PHE A 484 -30.40 13.94 -16.16
C PHE A 484 -29.27 14.45 -17.07
N LEU A 485 -28.11 13.82 -17.00
CA LEU A 485 -26.94 14.19 -17.81
C LEU A 485 -27.17 14.00 -19.31
N SER A 486 -27.94 12.98 -19.73
CA SER A 486 -28.29 12.74 -21.14
C SER A 486 -29.07 13.88 -21.78
N ARG A 487 -29.77 14.70 -20.99
CA ARG A 487 -30.50 15.90 -21.46
C ARG A 487 -29.56 17.10 -21.71
N HIS A 488 -28.30 17.00 -21.27
CA HIS A 488 -27.28 18.02 -21.40
C HIS A 488 -26.01 17.45 -22.07
N PRO A 489 -26.11 16.97 -23.33
CA PRO A 489 -25.02 16.23 -23.99
C PRO A 489 -23.77 17.08 -24.30
N ALA A 490 -23.85 18.41 -24.18
CA ALA A 490 -22.73 19.31 -24.35
C ALA A 490 -21.84 19.41 -23.11
N TRP A 491 -22.30 18.95 -21.94
CA TRP A 491 -21.52 19.03 -20.71
C TRP A 491 -20.41 17.98 -20.69
N LYS A 492 -19.23 18.39 -20.22
CA LYS A 492 -18.11 17.48 -19.97
C LYS A 492 -18.26 16.85 -18.59
N HIS A 493 -18.19 15.54 -18.51
CA HIS A 493 -18.22 14.82 -17.24
C HIS A 493 -16.80 14.59 -16.74
N ILE A 494 -16.51 15.04 -15.52
CA ILE A 494 -15.18 14.96 -14.90
C ILE A 494 -15.30 14.20 -13.59
N GLU A 495 -14.53 13.12 -13.50
CA GLU A 495 -14.53 12.25 -12.32
C GLU A 495 -13.69 12.85 -11.19
N THR A 496 -14.17 12.67 -9.97
CA THR A 496 -13.50 13.07 -8.73
C THR A 496 -13.57 11.93 -7.70
N ASP A 497 -12.72 11.98 -6.69
CA ASP A 497 -12.60 10.90 -5.68
C ASP A 497 -13.87 10.73 -4.82
N SER A 498 -14.65 11.81 -4.65
CA SER A 498 -15.92 11.77 -3.93
C SER A 498 -16.85 12.88 -4.41
N THR A 499 -18.15 12.75 -4.12
CA THR A 499 -19.14 13.80 -4.41
C THR A 499 -18.87 15.08 -3.63
N SER A 500 -18.37 14.99 -2.40
CA SER A 500 -17.98 16.16 -1.60
C SER A 500 -16.72 16.84 -2.12
N ALA A 501 -15.73 16.08 -2.60
CA ALA A 501 -14.55 16.64 -3.26
C ALA A 501 -14.91 17.41 -4.56
N ALA A 502 -15.91 16.92 -5.31
CA ALA A 502 -16.45 17.64 -6.45
C ALA A 502 -17.01 19.01 -6.05
N ALA A 503 -17.80 19.07 -5.00
CA ALA A 503 -18.38 20.32 -4.48
C ALA A 503 -17.28 21.29 -4.02
N GLU A 504 -16.28 20.80 -3.30
CA GLU A 504 -15.13 21.59 -2.85
C GLU A 504 -14.34 22.17 -4.04
N LEU A 505 -14.06 21.36 -5.06
CA LEU A 505 -13.33 21.77 -6.26
C LEU A 505 -14.09 22.85 -7.04
N VAL A 506 -15.40 22.69 -7.23
CA VAL A 506 -16.24 23.67 -7.91
C VAL A 506 -16.27 24.98 -7.11
N ALA A 507 -16.43 24.92 -5.79
CA ALA A 507 -16.38 26.11 -4.95
C ALA A 507 -15.03 26.85 -5.02
N ALA A 508 -13.92 26.10 -4.95
CA ALA A 508 -12.58 26.67 -5.03
C ALA A 508 -12.27 27.29 -6.40
N SER A 509 -12.87 26.77 -7.48
CA SER A 509 -12.65 27.30 -8.84
C SER A 509 -13.27 28.68 -9.05
N GLY A 510 -14.35 29.02 -8.37
CA GLY A 510 -15.12 30.24 -8.59
C GLY A 510 -15.73 30.40 -9.98
N ASP A 511 -15.76 29.35 -10.79
CA ASP A 511 -16.09 29.34 -12.20
C ASP A 511 -17.58 28.97 -12.40
N ILE A 512 -18.37 29.92 -12.96
CA ILE A 512 -19.79 29.76 -13.19
C ILE A 512 -20.14 28.72 -14.27
N THR A 513 -19.15 28.23 -15.02
CA THR A 513 -19.33 27.18 -16.03
C THR A 513 -19.21 25.77 -15.47
N LYS A 514 -18.90 25.63 -14.17
CA LYS A 514 -18.67 24.37 -13.50
C LYS A 514 -19.77 24.07 -12.48
N ALA A 515 -20.21 22.81 -12.44
CA ALA A 515 -21.12 22.33 -11.43
C ALA A 515 -20.64 20.99 -10.83
N ALA A 516 -21.07 20.72 -9.59
CA ALA A 516 -20.84 19.44 -8.93
C ALA A 516 -22.18 18.69 -8.76
N ILE A 517 -22.14 17.37 -8.93
CA ILE A 517 -23.22 16.49 -8.47
C ILE A 517 -22.82 15.96 -7.10
N ALA A 518 -23.54 16.40 -6.07
CA ALA A 518 -23.25 16.06 -4.69
C ALA A 518 -24.55 16.04 -3.84
N SER A 519 -24.41 15.77 -2.53
CA SER A 519 -25.49 15.95 -1.57
C SER A 519 -25.84 17.43 -1.45
N GLU A 520 -27.12 17.73 -1.29
CA GLU A 520 -27.59 19.10 -1.03
C GLU A 520 -26.94 19.71 0.23
N ASN A 521 -26.59 18.89 1.22
CA ASN A 521 -25.87 19.33 2.41
C ASN A 521 -24.45 19.88 2.14
N ALA A 522 -23.87 19.61 0.98
CA ALA A 522 -22.61 20.23 0.57
C ALA A 522 -22.78 21.71 0.17
N ALA A 523 -23.97 22.12 -0.25
CA ALA A 523 -24.22 23.50 -0.70
C ALA A 523 -23.89 24.55 0.39
N PRO A 524 -24.45 24.49 1.62
CA PRO A 524 -24.10 25.46 2.66
C PRO A 524 -22.65 25.34 3.14
N VAL A 525 -22.06 24.13 3.13
CA VAL A 525 -20.68 23.88 3.57
C VAL A 525 -19.68 24.59 2.67
N TYR A 526 -19.89 24.53 1.35
CA TYR A 526 -18.98 25.09 0.34
C TYR A 526 -19.47 26.42 -0.25
N ARG A 527 -20.60 26.97 0.27
CA ARG A 527 -21.22 28.23 -0.21
C ARG A 527 -21.61 28.18 -1.69
N LEU A 528 -22.13 27.01 -2.10
CA LEU A 528 -22.68 26.78 -3.44
C LEU A 528 -24.19 26.97 -3.41
N ASP A 529 -24.77 27.29 -4.57
CA ASP A 529 -26.20 27.31 -4.80
C ASP A 529 -26.64 25.97 -5.41
N SER A 530 -27.78 25.44 -4.95
CA SER A 530 -28.41 24.26 -5.55
C SER A 530 -29.21 24.68 -6.76
N LEU A 531 -28.72 24.38 -7.96
CA LEU A 531 -29.40 24.69 -9.21
C LEU A 531 -30.59 23.76 -9.45
N LYS A 532 -30.46 22.51 -9.04
CA LYS A 532 -31.49 21.49 -9.18
C LYS A 532 -31.25 20.33 -8.22
N SER A 533 -32.28 19.91 -7.46
CA SER A 533 -32.27 18.76 -6.57
C SER A 533 -33.04 17.58 -7.18
N GLY A 534 -32.83 16.36 -6.68
CA GLY A 534 -33.49 15.15 -7.11
C GLY A 534 -33.20 14.78 -8.56
N ILE A 535 -31.91 14.86 -8.95
CA ILE A 535 -31.47 14.60 -10.32
C ILE A 535 -31.06 13.14 -10.56
N GLU A 536 -31.13 12.30 -9.55
CA GLU A 536 -30.89 10.87 -9.70
C GLU A 536 -31.92 10.19 -10.62
N THR A 537 -31.46 9.28 -11.48
CA THR A 537 -32.30 8.48 -12.40
C THR A 537 -33.30 7.60 -11.64
N ASN A 538 -32.88 7.06 -10.49
CA ASN A 538 -33.73 6.20 -9.66
C ASN A 538 -33.94 6.83 -8.28
N PRO A 539 -35.17 7.30 -7.96
CA PRO A 539 -35.47 7.95 -6.66
C PRO A 539 -35.46 6.97 -5.47
N ARG A 540 -35.36 5.65 -5.72
CA ARG A 540 -35.25 4.61 -4.69
C ARG A 540 -33.76 4.24 -4.46
N ASN A 541 -32.92 5.25 -4.34
CA ASN A 541 -31.52 5.11 -4.01
C ASN A 541 -31.31 5.27 -2.51
N TYR A 542 -30.99 4.19 -1.81
CA TYR A 542 -30.75 4.18 -0.37
C TYR A 542 -29.40 3.60 -0.04
N THR A 543 -28.69 4.21 0.91
CA THR A 543 -27.47 3.66 1.50
C THR A 543 -27.72 3.31 2.96
N ARG A 544 -27.37 2.09 3.33
CA ARG A 544 -27.38 1.62 4.71
C ARG A 544 -25.98 1.80 5.29
N PHE A 545 -25.94 2.48 6.45
CA PHE A 545 -24.72 2.70 7.22
C PHE A 545 -24.79 1.92 8.53
N VAL A 546 -23.66 1.37 8.97
CA VAL A 546 -23.47 0.82 10.31
C VAL A 546 -22.73 1.84 11.16
N ILE A 547 -23.15 1.94 12.41
CA ILE A 547 -22.47 2.72 13.43
C ILE A 547 -21.62 1.76 14.24
N ILE A 548 -20.34 2.01 14.32
CA ILE A 548 -19.37 1.22 15.07
C ILE A 548 -18.89 1.98 16.30
N ALA A 549 -18.57 1.23 17.36
CA ALA A 549 -17.89 1.71 18.57
C ALA A 549 -16.80 0.69 18.97
N ARG A 550 -16.01 1.02 19.97
CA ARG A 550 -15.11 0.02 20.58
C ARG A 550 -15.89 -1.06 21.28
N ALA A 551 -15.45 -2.31 21.11
CA ALA A 551 -16.14 -3.47 21.65
C ALA A 551 -16.29 -3.38 23.18
N GLY A 552 -17.49 -3.61 23.68
CA GLY A 552 -17.84 -3.58 25.09
C GLY A 552 -18.03 -2.20 25.73
N GLU A 553 -17.82 -1.09 25.00
CA GLU A 553 -18.08 0.26 25.53
C GLU A 553 -19.55 0.66 25.52
N ILE A 554 -20.29 0.17 24.53
CA ILE A 554 -21.70 0.50 24.34
C ILE A 554 -22.52 -0.80 24.45
N VAL A 555 -23.42 -0.85 25.40
CA VAL A 555 -24.31 -2.00 25.58
C VAL A 555 -25.72 -1.62 25.15
N CYS A 556 -26.25 -2.34 24.16
CA CYS A 556 -27.66 -2.26 23.80
C CYS A 556 -28.47 -3.14 24.76
N GLU A 557 -29.26 -2.54 25.64
CA GLU A 557 -30.05 -3.27 26.64
C GLU A 557 -31.14 -4.15 26.02
N SER A 558 -31.64 -3.74 24.86
CA SER A 558 -32.80 -4.37 24.22
C SER A 558 -32.65 -4.44 22.70
N PRO A 559 -31.68 -5.23 22.18
CA PRO A 559 -31.46 -5.30 20.74
C PRO A 559 -32.59 -6.00 20.02
N ASN A 560 -33.00 -5.45 18.89
CA ASN A 560 -33.96 -6.09 17.98
C ASN A 560 -33.27 -6.68 16.73
N HIS A 561 -31.97 -6.42 16.56
CA HIS A 561 -31.17 -6.90 15.46
C HIS A 561 -29.78 -7.40 15.95
N ALA A 562 -29.24 -8.35 15.20
CA ALA A 562 -27.85 -8.82 15.36
C ALA A 562 -27.17 -8.91 13.99
N THR A 563 -25.90 -8.61 13.95
CA THR A 563 -25.02 -8.98 12.81
C THR A 563 -24.01 -9.99 13.29
N VAL A 564 -23.96 -11.14 12.62
CA VAL A 564 -23.02 -12.23 12.95
C VAL A 564 -22.19 -12.60 11.75
N ILE A 565 -21.00 -13.06 12.01
CA ILE A 565 -20.16 -13.72 11.01
C ILE A 565 -19.88 -15.16 11.44
N PHE A 566 -19.86 -16.05 10.46
CA PHE A 566 -19.49 -17.46 10.67
C PHE A 566 -18.92 -18.06 9.40
N THR A 567 -18.20 -19.16 9.53
CA THR A 567 -17.75 -19.99 8.42
C THR A 567 -18.41 -21.37 8.54
N THR A 568 -18.58 -22.06 7.42
CA THR A 568 -19.10 -23.42 7.41
C THR A 568 -18.06 -24.39 6.87
N ALA A 569 -18.17 -25.67 7.25
CA ALA A 569 -17.48 -26.73 6.54
C ALA A 569 -17.90 -26.71 5.06
N ASN A 570 -16.98 -27.07 4.16
CA ASN A 570 -17.29 -27.17 2.73
C ASN A 570 -17.92 -28.54 2.40
N GLU A 571 -19.07 -28.80 3.00
CA GLU A 571 -19.82 -30.04 2.89
C GLU A 571 -21.28 -29.77 2.52
N PRO A 572 -21.96 -30.69 1.80
CA PRO A 572 -23.37 -30.54 1.48
C PRO A 572 -24.23 -30.36 2.72
N GLY A 573 -25.06 -29.30 2.75
CA GLY A 573 -25.99 -29.05 3.86
C GLY A 573 -25.44 -28.22 5.02
N SER A 574 -24.12 -27.92 5.08
CA SER A 574 -23.51 -27.17 6.19
C SER A 574 -24.13 -25.79 6.39
N LEU A 575 -24.31 -25.02 5.32
CA LEU A 575 -24.98 -23.71 5.37
C LEU A 575 -26.46 -23.86 5.74
N HIS A 576 -27.18 -24.85 5.23
CA HIS A 576 -28.57 -25.14 5.58
C HIS A 576 -28.72 -25.40 7.08
N SER A 577 -27.82 -26.22 7.66
CA SER A 577 -27.83 -26.53 9.09
C SER A 577 -27.60 -25.28 9.94
N ALA A 578 -26.68 -24.42 9.55
CA ALA A 578 -26.44 -23.15 10.24
C ALA A 578 -27.67 -22.23 10.21
N LEU A 579 -28.28 -22.07 9.03
CA LEU A 579 -29.48 -21.23 8.87
C LEU A 579 -30.73 -21.84 9.54
N GLY A 580 -30.81 -23.18 9.61
CA GLY A 580 -31.89 -23.89 10.29
C GLY A 580 -31.95 -23.58 11.79
N LEU A 581 -30.81 -23.27 12.43
CA LEU A 581 -30.80 -22.84 13.83
C LEU A 581 -31.45 -21.49 14.03
N LEU A 582 -31.24 -20.53 13.12
CA LEU A 582 -31.91 -19.22 13.19
C LEU A 582 -33.44 -19.39 13.10
N SER A 583 -33.89 -20.21 12.18
CA SER A 583 -35.32 -20.53 12.01
C SER A 583 -35.91 -21.22 13.26
N LYS A 584 -35.19 -22.16 13.87
CA LYS A 584 -35.59 -22.86 15.11
C LYS A 584 -35.85 -21.89 16.27
N HIS A 585 -35.07 -20.81 16.35
CA HIS A 585 -35.25 -19.76 17.36
C HIS A 585 -36.24 -18.65 16.96
N GLY A 586 -36.91 -18.77 15.81
CA GLY A 586 -37.87 -17.80 15.31
C GLY A 586 -37.21 -16.48 14.89
N LEU A 587 -35.94 -16.54 14.47
CA LEU A 587 -35.18 -15.39 14.02
C LEU A 587 -35.29 -15.23 12.49
N ASN A 588 -35.56 -14.01 12.04
CA ASN A 588 -35.66 -13.71 10.63
C ASN A 588 -34.32 -13.27 10.07
N LEU A 589 -33.84 -13.97 9.02
CA LEU A 589 -32.66 -13.58 8.28
C LEU A 589 -32.99 -12.48 7.29
N THR A 590 -32.55 -11.25 7.56
CA THR A 590 -32.84 -10.09 6.68
C THR A 590 -31.80 -9.92 5.58
N LYS A 591 -30.59 -10.41 5.78
CA LYS A 591 -29.51 -10.41 4.78
C LYS A 591 -28.53 -11.56 5.03
N LEU A 592 -28.05 -12.14 3.96
CA LEU A 592 -26.93 -13.07 3.95
C LEU A 592 -25.94 -12.67 2.86
N GLU A 593 -24.70 -12.40 3.24
CA GLU A 593 -23.61 -12.07 2.33
C GLU A 593 -22.48 -13.07 2.50
N SER A 594 -21.91 -13.58 1.41
CA SER A 594 -20.77 -14.50 1.45
C SER A 594 -19.52 -13.82 0.96
N ARG A 595 -18.41 -13.97 1.69
CA ARG A 595 -17.10 -13.43 1.32
C ARG A 595 -16.05 -14.54 1.31
N PRO A 596 -15.20 -14.65 0.27
CA PRO A 596 -14.09 -15.58 0.27
C PRO A 596 -13.14 -15.30 1.45
N ILE A 597 -12.65 -16.34 2.10
CA ILE A 597 -11.63 -16.20 3.14
C ILE A 597 -10.28 -16.07 2.45
N GLN A 598 -9.58 -14.97 2.71
CA GLN A 598 -8.26 -14.73 2.13
C GLN A 598 -7.26 -15.81 2.58
N GLY A 599 -6.58 -16.44 1.63
CA GLY A 599 -5.62 -17.50 1.89
C GLY A 599 -6.22 -18.91 2.01
N GLU A 600 -7.54 -19.05 1.96
CA GLU A 600 -8.24 -20.35 2.01
C GLU A 600 -9.10 -20.54 0.75
N PRO A 601 -8.59 -21.19 -0.33
CA PRO A 601 -9.34 -21.38 -1.55
C PRO A 601 -10.67 -22.09 -1.32
N TRP A 602 -11.74 -21.56 -1.92
CA TRP A 602 -13.10 -22.11 -1.88
C TRP A 602 -13.75 -22.17 -0.50
N ARG A 603 -13.19 -21.48 0.51
CA ARG A 603 -13.84 -21.27 1.81
C ARG A 603 -14.43 -19.89 1.88
N TYR A 604 -15.61 -19.81 2.51
CA TYR A 604 -16.40 -18.59 2.58
C TYR A 604 -16.75 -18.25 4.03
N ARG A 605 -16.70 -16.94 4.31
CA ARG A 605 -17.24 -16.35 5.52
C ARG A 605 -18.60 -15.78 5.18
N PHE A 606 -19.57 -16.06 6.04
CA PHE A 606 -20.94 -15.59 5.88
C PHE A 606 -21.21 -14.48 6.89
N TYR A 607 -21.84 -13.41 6.40
CA TYR A 607 -22.35 -12.31 7.20
C TYR A 607 -23.87 -12.40 7.19
N ALA A 608 -24.46 -12.58 8.36
CA ALA A 608 -25.91 -12.72 8.52
C ALA A 608 -26.45 -11.57 9.37
N ASN A 609 -27.39 -10.81 8.81
CA ASN A 609 -28.18 -9.87 9.57
C ASN A 609 -29.46 -10.56 10.01
N ILE A 610 -29.71 -10.53 11.30
CA ILE A 610 -30.80 -11.25 11.97
C ILE A 610 -31.71 -10.21 12.59
N ALA A 611 -33.00 -10.32 12.34
CA ALA A 611 -34.03 -9.52 12.97
C ALA A 611 -35.07 -10.42 13.67
N LEU A 612 -35.70 -9.90 14.70
CA LEU A 612 -36.81 -10.54 15.38
C LEU A 612 -38.11 -10.24 14.65
N PRO A 613 -39.05 -11.21 14.65
CA PRO A 613 -40.39 -10.98 14.10
C PRO A 613 -41.09 -9.81 14.82
N GLU A 614 -41.85 -9.02 14.08
CA GLU A 614 -42.74 -8.01 14.64
C GLU A 614 -43.74 -8.66 15.59
N GLY A 615 -43.99 -8.08 16.77
CA GLY A 615 -44.97 -8.56 17.75
C GLY A 615 -44.39 -9.29 18.95
N VAL A 616 -43.07 -9.41 19.11
CA VAL A 616 -42.47 -9.89 20.36
C VAL A 616 -42.58 -8.79 21.41
N SER A 617 -43.44 -8.98 22.39
CA SER A 617 -43.91 -7.96 23.33
C SER A 617 -42.90 -7.51 24.40
N SER A 618 -41.64 -7.99 24.34
CA SER A 618 -40.58 -7.59 25.28
C SER A 618 -39.23 -7.66 24.63
N SER A 619 -38.51 -6.55 24.66
CA SER A 619 -37.13 -6.40 24.18
C SER A 619 -36.16 -7.33 24.90
N VAL A 620 -36.40 -7.70 26.15
CA VAL A 620 -35.60 -8.64 26.94
C VAL A 620 -35.70 -10.06 26.35
N VAL A 621 -36.92 -10.52 25.99
CA VAL A 621 -37.13 -11.83 25.36
C VAL A 621 -36.50 -11.90 23.98
N ALA A 622 -36.47 -10.77 23.27
CA ALA A 622 -35.78 -10.62 22.00
C ALA A 622 -34.26 -10.85 22.12
N ALA A 623 -33.61 -10.18 23.06
CA ALA A 623 -32.20 -10.31 23.33
C ALA A 623 -31.81 -11.73 23.77
N GLU A 624 -32.64 -12.36 24.61
CA GLU A 624 -32.42 -13.74 25.04
C GLU A 624 -32.49 -14.75 23.90
N ARG A 625 -33.45 -14.61 22.97
CA ARG A 625 -33.53 -15.48 21.79
C ARG A 625 -32.32 -15.36 20.86
N ILE A 626 -31.87 -14.14 20.59
CA ILE A 626 -30.66 -13.92 19.78
C ILE A 626 -29.46 -14.59 20.48
N ARG A 627 -29.28 -14.33 21.77
CA ARG A 627 -28.17 -14.93 22.54
C ARG A 627 -28.24 -16.45 22.57
N ALA A 628 -29.44 -17.03 22.74
CA ALA A 628 -29.61 -18.48 22.74
C ALA A 628 -29.31 -19.12 21.38
N ALA A 629 -29.75 -18.51 20.27
CA ALA A 629 -29.42 -18.99 18.93
C ALA A 629 -27.91 -18.94 18.66
N LEU A 630 -27.24 -17.85 19.04
CA LEU A 630 -25.80 -17.70 18.87
C LEU A 630 -25.01 -18.69 19.71
N ALA A 631 -25.42 -18.91 20.96
CA ALA A 631 -24.80 -19.92 21.84
C ALA A 631 -24.97 -21.36 21.28
N GLU A 632 -26.12 -21.66 20.66
CA GLU A 632 -26.34 -22.95 20.00
C GLU A 632 -25.49 -23.09 18.73
N MET A 633 -25.33 -22.01 17.93
CA MET A 633 -24.41 -21.97 16.78
C MET A 633 -22.96 -22.21 17.21
N GLU A 634 -22.50 -21.57 18.28
CA GLU A 634 -21.17 -21.77 18.85
C GLU A 634 -20.96 -23.18 19.40
N LYS A 635 -22.00 -23.79 19.99
CA LYS A 635 -21.94 -25.17 20.48
C LYS A 635 -21.81 -26.16 19.31
N ILE A 636 -22.59 -26.02 18.25
CA ILE A 636 -22.50 -26.87 17.05
C ILE A 636 -21.17 -26.64 16.33
N SER A 637 -20.65 -25.42 16.37
CA SER A 637 -19.27 -25.12 15.90
C SER A 637 -18.22 -25.97 16.61
N ARG A 638 -18.34 -26.14 17.94
CA ARG A 638 -17.39 -26.93 18.75
C ARG A 638 -17.60 -28.44 18.63
N ASP A 639 -18.86 -28.89 18.66
CA ASP A 639 -19.20 -30.31 18.79
C ASP A 639 -19.20 -31.06 17.44
N ALA A 640 -19.64 -30.46 16.35
CA ALA A 640 -19.83 -31.12 15.05
C ALA A 640 -18.95 -30.56 13.92
N GLY A 641 -18.20 -29.48 14.11
CA GLY A 641 -17.34 -28.86 13.09
C GLY A 641 -18.09 -28.28 11.85
N ILE A 642 -19.43 -28.29 11.87
CA ILE A 642 -20.27 -27.88 10.74
C ILE A 642 -20.23 -26.35 10.56
N VAL A 643 -20.21 -25.60 11.66
CA VAL A 643 -20.03 -24.16 11.70
C VAL A 643 -18.70 -23.88 12.39
N GLN A 644 -17.89 -22.99 11.86
CA GLN A 644 -16.59 -22.63 12.43
C GLN A 644 -16.52 -21.11 12.64
N GLY A 645 -15.88 -20.69 13.73
CA GLY A 645 -15.55 -19.28 13.96
C GLY A 645 -16.78 -18.34 13.96
N VAL A 646 -17.79 -18.64 14.79
CA VAL A 646 -18.92 -17.72 15.00
C VAL A 646 -18.44 -16.51 15.79
N ARG A 647 -18.68 -15.30 15.26
CA ARG A 647 -18.44 -14.05 15.96
C ARG A 647 -19.64 -13.11 15.79
N VAL A 648 -20.08 -12.53 16.88
CA VAL A 648 -21.07 -11.45 16.89
C VAL A 648 -20.36 -10.16 16.56
N LEU A 649 -20.75 -9.49 15.49
CA LEU A 649 -20.25 -8.16 15.12
C LEU A 649 -20.99 -7.05 15.85
N GLY A 650 -22.19 -7.32 16.38
CA GLY A 650 -22.96 -6.38 17.19
C GLY A 650 -24.38 -6.83 17.43
N LEU A 651 -24.93 -6.37 18.57
CA LEU A 651 -26.33 -6.44 18.95
C LEU A 651 -26.84 -5.02 19.08
N TYR A 652 -27.84 -4.62 18.27
CA TYR A 652 -28.23 -3.23 18.15
C TYR A 652 -29.72 -3.06 17.84
N ASN A 653 -30.21 -1.83 17.97
CA ASN A 653 -31.53 -1.42 17.49
C ASN A 653 -31.39 -0.81 16.10
N SER A 654 -32.03 -1.40 15.12
CA SER A 654 -32.18 -0.81 13.79
C SER A 654 -33.33 0.21 13.80
N LYS A 655 -33.01 1.45 13.45
CA LYS A 655 -34.03 2.45 13.10
C LYS A 655 -34.27 2.33 11.60
N GLU A 656 -35.20 1.50 11.18
CA GLU A 656 -35.70 1.54 9.82
C GLU A 656 -36.50 2.84 9.61
N ILE A 657 -36.07 3.59 8.61
CA ILE A 657 -36.77 4.81 8.23
C ILE A 657 -37.81 4.41 7.19
N GLN A 658 -39.08 4.57 7.54
CA GLN A 658 -40.19 4.55 6.62
C GLN A 658 -40.14 5.71 5.62
#